data_064bab2014106ee5d628567db39d80f6
#
_entry.id   064bab2014106ee5d628567db39d80f6
#
_cell.length_a   1.000
_cell.length_b   1.000
_cell.length_c   1.000
_cell.angle_alpha   90.00
_cell.angle_beta   90.00
_cell.angle_gamma   90.00
#
_symmetry.space_group_name_H-M   'P 1'
#
loop_
_entity.id
_entity.type
_entity.pdbx_description
1 polymer ?
#
loop_
_entity_poly.entity_id
_entity_poly.type
_entity_poly.pdbx_seq_one_letter_code
_entity_poly.pdbx_strand_id
1 'polypeptide(L)'
;MLVTGCSPTTSGSPSGTGGTSSTGTGGSGAGGNQGSGGTTGSGGSTGSGGSAGAGGITGFGGSTGSGGSTGAAGTGAGGATGGSAGHPSGGAGGTPTGGSAGGGTAGTAGTTGTTGSGGAGGNPYPAPTQTPPDEDGSLLWLRYVKVNLPARLAEYQAGLTQVVTAGSSATLQAAQAELVKGIGGLTGMTIPIVSAPTAAGAVVLGTPTSSTIVSSLALGSSLTAMGNEGYLVQATTVSGRAAIVIAGNTDVGVLRGSFALLRQLQCHHTLQGLALGETPKVQRRILDHWDNLDGTIERGYAGKSIWNWSSLPGTISQRYIDYARANASIGINGVVLNNVNADPQILTSSYLSKVAALATAFRPYGITVYLSAQFGAPIQIGGLTTADPTNSSVKTWWVNLANTIYTSIPDFGGFLVKANSEGQPGPADYGHTHADGANMLAAALSPHGGIVMWRAFVYSDNGTDRIGQSYNEFKPLDGKFNSGTMVQVKNGPLDFQPREPFHQLFGAMPSTPLALEVQITKEYLGEDTHLAYLGPMWQEVLQSDTYAKGQGSLVARVIDGTLDSYKLTAMAGVSGIGSDANWMGSHFNQANWYAFGRLAWNPDMTAQDIADEWIRQTFSNDPVVVTPVTQMMMNSRQNLVNYMEPIGLVHMMGSNNHYGPAPWVNNLTPADTNPFYFHKADATGIGFDRTSAGSNTVAQYASTVATKFGTRSTVPDDFLLFFQRAKWDDILPSSGRSIWNELVYRYSAGVDSVQTMRNQWPMVMGRIDNKRYNDVASFLQIQHYEARWWRDACLQYFMSVNKHTMPSGYSPPAQSLSYYMGLTCPSDATKPRCPAINTGNPSPAITP
;
A
#
# COMPACT_ATOMS: atom_id res chain seq x y z
N MET A 1 31.03 5.29 -1.11
CA MET A 1 31.48 5.74 -2.43
C MET A 1 30.27 6.24 -3.18
N LEU A 2 30.19 7.53 -3.42
CA LEU A 2 29.09 8.16 -4.14
C LEU A 2 28.97 7.56 -5.53
N VAL A 3 27.74 7.24 -5.91
CA VAL A 3 27.38 7.00 -7.31
C VAL A 3 27.44 8.35 -8.01
N THR A 4 28.54 8.63 -8.68
CA THR A 4 28.66 9.75 -9.60
C THR A 4 27.94 9.39 -10.88
N GLY A 5 26.88 10.13 -11.20
CA GLY A 5 26.33 10.21 -12.52
C GLY A 5 27.39 10.77 -13.46
N CYS A 6 27.70 10.04 -14.53
CA CYS A 6 28.57 10.50 -15.60
C CYS A 6 27.90 11.61 -16.39
N SER A 7 28.46 12.81 -16.34
CA SER A 7 28.35 13.78 -17.40
C SER A 7 29.57 13.67 -18.32
N PRO A 8 29.43 13.77 -19.63
CA PRO A 8 30.58 13.67 -20.52
C PRO A 8 31.39 14.98 -20.48
N THR A 9 32.64 14.87 -20.12
CA THR A 9 33.64 15.93 -20.30
C THR A 9 34.11 15.94 -21.74
N THR A 10 33.90 17.06 -22.38
CA THR A 10 34.65 17.43 -23.59
C THR A 10 36.01 18.00 -23.18
N SER A 11 37.07 17.48 -23.71
CA SER A 11 38.41 18.07 -23.64
C SER A 11 39.03 18.16 -25.04
N GLY A 12 39.49 19.34 -25.39
CA GLY A 12 40.75 19.53 -26.11
C GLY A 12 40.65 19.96 -27.54
N SER A 13 40.82 21.23 -27.77
CA SER A 13 41.40 21.83 -28.97
C SER A 13 42.85 21.39 -29.19
N PRO A 14 43.53 21.50 -30.39
CA PRO A 14 43.72 22.82 -31.00
C PRO A 14 43.85 22.86 -32.52
N SER A 15 43.67 24.11 -33.01
CA SER A 15 44.37 24.84 -34.09
C SER A 15 44.34 24.36 -35.56
N GLY A 16 43.95 25.27 -36.40
CA GLY A 16 44.49 25.32 -37.79
C GLY A 16 43.60 26.01 -38.80
N THR A 17 43.75 27.31 -38.90
CA THR A 17 43.83 28.18 -40.10
C THR A 17 42.98 27.96 -41.35
N GLY A 18 42.29 28.98 -41.74
CA GLY A 18 42.34 29.45 -43.13
C GLY A 18 41.07 29.50 -43.95
N GLY A 19 40.59 30.67 -44.20
CA GLY A 19 40.33 31.11 -45.58
C GLY A 19 38.90 31.32 -46.05
N THR A 20 38.49 32.59 -46.01
CA THR A 20 37.89 33.41 -47.12
C THR A 20 36.51 33.08 -47.70
N SER A 21 35.64 34.05 -47.45
CA SER A 21 34.83 34.87 -48.35
C SER A 21 33.88 34.20 -49.36
N SER A 22 32.62 34.58 -49.35
CA SER A 22 32.02 35.63 -50.15
C SER A 22 30.52 35.56 -50.28
N THR A 23 29.87 36.65 -49.95
CA THR A 23 28.83 37.42 -50.65
C THR A 23 27.65 36.70 -51.29
N GLY A 24 26.50 37.30 -51.06
CA GLY A 24 25.39 37.33 -51.96
C GLY A 24 24.02 37.41 -51.34
N THR A 25 23.63 38.59 -50.96
CA THR A 25 22.47 39.41 -51.32
C THR A 25 21.09 38.77 -51.53
N GLY A 26 20.17 39.39 -50.80
CA GLY A 26 18.89 39.92 -51.22
C GLY A 26 17.70 39.05 -50.83
N GLY A 27 16.69 39.51 -50.24
CA GLY A 27 15.99 40.72 -50.10
C GLY A 27 14.63 40.45 -49.49
N SER A 28 14.30 41.31 -48.61
CA SER A 28 13.05 42.01 -48.36
C SER A 28 11.74 41.33 -48.08
N GLY A 29 11.13 41.76 -47.00
CA GLY A 29 9.74 42.08 -46.81
C GLY A 29 9.23 41.64 -45.47
N ALA A 30 9.30 42.40 -44.45
CA ALA A 30 8.43 43.39 -43.84
C ALA A 30 7.17 42.78 -43.21
N GLY A 31 7.05 43.02 -41.96
CA GLY A 31 6.15 43.69 -41.06
C GLY A 31 5.81 42.82 -39.87
N GLY A 32 6.18 43.11 -38.68
CA GLY A 32 5.87 44.16 -37.75
C GLY A 32 4.69 43.70 -36.84
N ASN A 33 4.78 43.62 -35.59
CA ASN A 33 4.97 44.47 -34.46
C ASN A 33 4.95 43.64 -33.17
N GLN A 34 5.86 43.64 -32.31
CA GLN A 34 6.15 44.40 -31.08
C GLN A 34 4.95 44.61 -30.14
N GLY A 35 5.20 44.27 -28.91
CA GLY A 35 4.46 44.75 -27.76
C GLY A 35 4.92 44.08 -26.45
N SER A 36 6.04 44.60 -25.94
CA SER A 36 6.60 44.33 -24.62
C SER A 36 5.98 45.21 -23.55
N GLY A 37 6.10 44.82 -22.30
CA GLY A 37 6.07 45.67 -21.12
C GLY A 37 4.80 45.49 -20.29
N GLY A 38 4.82 45.19 -19.04
CA GLY A 38 5.62 45.62 -17.94
C GLY A 38 4.79 46.34 -16.92
N THR A 39 4.83 45.82 -15.69
CA THR A 39 4.81 46.46 -14.39
C THR A 39 3.57 47.20 -13.86
N THR A 40 3.17 46.67 -12.67
CA THR A 40 2.84 47.37 -11.41
C THR A 40 1.79 48.46 -11.38
N GLY A 41 0.89 48.36 -10.39
CA GLY A 41 0.12 49.51 -9.90
C GLY A 41 -0.93 49.10 -8.89
N SER A 42 -0.63 49.37 -7.64
CA SER A 42 -1.47 49.32 -6.45
C SER A 42 -2.50 50.43 -6.38
N GLY A 43 -3.57 50.25 -5.60
CA GLY A 43 -4.42 51.32 -5.03
C GLY A 43 -5.85 51.25 -5.52
N GLY A 44 -6.80 51.07 -4.68
CA GLY A 44 -7.25 51.76 -3.55
C GLY A 44 -8.66 52.22 -3.71
N SER A 45 -9.52 51.80 -2.82
CA SER A 45 -10.60 52.47 -2.13
C SER A 45 -11.95 52.79 -2.79
N THR A 46 -12.95 52.34 -2.06
CA THR A 46 -14.21 53.03 -1.65
C THR A 46 -15.29 53.37 -2.67
N GLY A 47 -16.50 52.91 -2.31
CA GLY A 47 -17.73 53.48 -2.85
C GLY A 47 -18.97 52.65 -2.54
N SER A 48 -19.51 52.84 -1.42
CA SER A 48 -20.81 52.73 -0.81
C SER A 48 -22.03 52.99 -1.71
N GLY A 49 -23.15 52.37 -1.35
CA GLY A 49 -24.54 52.76 -1.67
C GLY A 49 -25.23 51.70 -2.49
N GLY A 50 -26.34 51.18 -2.13
CA GLY A 50 -27.42 51.53 -1.27
C GLY A 50 -28.67 50.88 -1.81
N SER A 51 -29.40 50.29 -0.92
CA SER A 51 -30.88 50.20 -0.74
C SER A 51 -31.72 49.40 -1.74
N ALA A 52 -32.37 48.43 -1.22
CA ALA A 52 -33.73 48.34 -0.70
C ALA A 52 -34.83 47.83 -1.66
N GLY A 53 -35.62 46.92 -1.14
CA GLY A 53 -36.93 46.49 -1.64
C GLY A 53 -37.17 45.02 -1.36
N ALA A 54 -37.65 44.64 -0.27
CA ALA A 54 -38.90 44.68 0.51
C ALA A 54 -40.06 43.95 -0.21
N GLY A 55 -40.57 42.95 0.46
CA GLY A 55 -41.89 42.34 0.22
C GLY A 55 -41.74 40.82 0.43
N GLY A 56 -42.12 40.25 1.48
CA GLY A 56 -43.22 40.42 2.42
C GLY A 56 -44.22 39.31 2.25
N ILE A 57 -44.36 38.58 3.33
CA ILE A 57 -45.57 38.24 4.10
C ILE A 57 -46.17 36.89 3.73
N THR A 58 -46.31 36.07 4.61
CA THR A 58 -47.19 35.50 5.68
C THR A 58 -47.36 34.00 5.42
N GLY A 59 -47.40 33.13 6.38
CA GLY A 59 -47.66 33.14 7.79
C GLY A 59 -48.69 32.06 8.13
N PHE A 60 -48.52 31.53 9.34
CA PHE A 60 -49.49 30.72 10.13
C PHE A 60 -49.57 29.23 9.76
N GLY A 61 -49.52 28.33 10.67
CA GLY A 61 -49.84 28.21 12.07
C GLY A 61 -49.98 26.73 12.34
N GLY A 62 -49.45 26.15 13.33
CA GLY A 62 -49.90 26.07 14.68
C GLY A 62 -50.92 25.02 14.93
N SER A 63 -50.56 24.07 15.74
CA SER A 63 -51.15 23.59 16.98
C SER A 63 -51.30 22.08 17.11
N THR A 64 -50.57 21.53 18.05
CA THR A 64 -51.09 20.89 19.28
C THR A 64 -52.20 19.88 19.16
N GLY A 65 -51.97 18.71 19.69
CA GLY A 65 -53.00 17.73 20.04
C GLY A 65 -52.43 16.51 20.74
N SER A 66 -52.40 16.60 22.03
CA SER A 66 -52.11 15.55 23.02
C SER A 66 -53.27 14.55 23.15
N GLY A 67 -52.97 13.42 23.76
CA GLY A 67 -53.88 12.46 24.35
C GLY A 67 -53.75 11.08 23.76
N GLY A 68 -53.45 10.04 24.46
CA GLY A 68 -53.72 9.66 25.80
C GLY A 68 -54.24 8.24 25.80
N SER A 69 -53.56 7.43 26.54
CA SER A 69 -53.96 6.38 27.45
C SER A 69 -54.60 5.08 26.98
N THR A 70 -54.06 4.06 27.52
CA THR A 70 -54.62 2.93 28.30
C THR A 70 -55.07 1.68 27.61
N GLY A 71 -54.62 0.59 28.17
CA GLY A 71 -55.30 -0.61 28.56
C GLY A 71 -54.64 -1.88 28.12
N ALA A 72 -53.91 -2.54 28.91
CA ALA A 72 -54.19 -3.56 29.93
C ALA A 72 -54.34 -4.97 29.32
N ALA A 73 -53.38 -5.81 29.68
CA ALA A 73 -53.47 -7.00 30.54
C ALA A 73 -53.97 -8.33 29.94
N GLY A 74 -53.26 -9.39 30.28
CA GLY A 74 -53.68 -10.79 30.25
C GLY A 74 -52.46 -11.72 30.01
N THR A 75 -51.75 -12.14 31.00
CA THR A 75 -51.84 -13.25 31.96
C THR A 75 -51.72 -14.67 31.36
N GLY A 76 -50.79 -15.43 31.93
CA GLY A 76 -50.75 -16.88 32.01
C GLY A 76 -49.37 -17.42 31.74
N ALA A 77 -48.54 -17.66 32.67
CA ALA A 77 -48.46 -18.62 33.80
C ALA A 77 -47.92 -19.99 33.40
N GLY A 78 -46.85 -20.37 34.00
CA GLY A 78 -46.50 -21.56 34.67
C GLY A 78 -45.27 -22.28 34.05
N GLY A 79 -44.27 -22.66 34.72
CA GLY A 79 -43.88 -23.02 36.07
C GLY A 79 -42.50 -23.64 35.97
N ALA A 80 -41.61 -23.33 36.70
CA ALA A 80 -40.97 -23.69 37.96
C ALA A 80 -40.42 -25.16 38.00
N THR A 81 -39.17 -25.22 38.33
CA THR A 81 -38.44 -25.92 39.42
C THR A 81 -36.98 -26.02 39.06
N GLY A 82 -35.92 -25.66 39.84
CA GLY A 82 -35.76 -25.63 41.26
C GLY A 82 -34.51 -26.40 41.66
N GLY A 83 -33.62 -25.79 42.49
CA GLY A 83 -32.56 -26.48 43.22
C GLY A 83 -31.16 -25.91 42.97
N SER A 84 -30.62 -25.05 43.72
CA SER A 84 -30.22 -24.82 45.10
C SER A 84 -28.95 -25.56 45.54
N ALA A 85 -27.98 -24.71 45.91
CA ALA A 85 -27.10 -24.73 47.06
C ALA A 85 -25.75 -25.45 47.04
N GLY A 86 -24.73 -24.67 47.49
CA GLY A 86 -23.64 -25.21 48.29
C GLY A 86 -22.32 -24.44 48.20
N HIS A 87 -22.15 -23.42 49.07
CA HIS A 87 -20.84 -22.98 49.57
C HIS A 87 -20.46 -23.85 50.78
N PRO A 88 -19.18 -23.97 51.16
CA PRO A 88 -18.49 -22.91 51.90
C PRO A 88 -16.94 -22.83 51.78
N SER A 89 -16.46 -21.60 51.95
CA SER A 89 -15.41 -21.03 52.80
C SER A 89 -14.12 -21.80 53.14
N GLY A 90 -13.00 -21.06 53.05
CA GLY A 90 -11.98 -21.01 54.08
C GLY A 90 -10.53 -21.02 53.60
N GLY A 91 -9.80 -19.92 53.90
CA GLY A 91 -8.50 -20.00 54.51
C GLY A 91 -7.27 -19.40 53.79
N ALA A 92 -7.03 -18.12 54.02
CA ALA A 92 -5.77 -17.46 54.39
C ALA A 92 -4.38 -17.85 53.81
N GLY A 93 -3.70 -16.83 53.25
CA GLY A 93 -2.34 -16.48 53.62
C GLY A 93 -1.21 -16.63 52.61
N GLY A 94 -0.63 -15.51 52.20
CA GLY A 94 0.74 -15.50 51.66
C GLY A 94 0.99 -14.58 50.45
N THR A 95 1.42 -13.37 50.67
CA THR A 95 2.00 -12.42 49.73
C THR A 95 3.50 -12.62 49.52
N PRO A 96 4.20 -11.84 48.65
CA PRO A 96 4.13 -11.81 47.19
C PRO A 96 5.55 -11.94 46.55
N THR A 97 5.64 -12.22 45.27
CA THR A 97 6.74 -11.69 44.39
C THR A 97 6.38 -11.79 42.91
N GLY A 98 6.72 -10.75 42.20
CA GLY A 98 6.61 -10.27 40.90
C GLY A 98 6.62 -11.19 39.69
N GLY A 99 6.08 -10.67 38.57
CA GLY A 99 6.52 -11.03 37.26
C GLY A 99 5.42 -11.22 36.24
N SER A 100 5.36 -10.29 35.30
CA SER A 100 5.08 -10.44 33.85
C SER A 100 3.75 -10.98 33.34
N ALA A 101 3.17 -10.12 32.58
CA ALA A 101 2.18 -10.22 31.51
C ALA A 101 1.86 -11.60 30.93
N GLY A 102 0.57 -11.95 30.97
CA GLY A 102 -0.02 -13.07 30.25
C GLY A 102 -0.77 -12.61 29.02
N GLY A 103 -0.37 -13.10 27.87
CA GLY A 103 -1.07 -12.97 26.58
C GLY A 103 -2.21 -13.99 26.50
N GLY A 104 -3.33 -13.53 25.93
CA GLY A 104 -4.49 -14.37 25.64
C GLY A 104 -4.27 -15.27 24.43
N THR A 105 -4.69 -16.50 24.58
CA THR A 105 -4.64 -17.55 23.56
C THR A 105 -5.77 -17.37 22.55
N ALA A 106 -5.41 -17.20 21.26
CA ALA A 106 -6.32 -17.38 20.13
C ALA A 106 -6.09 -18.78 19.52
N GLY A 107 -7.19 -19.43 19.16
CA GLY A 107 -7.24 -20.81 18.73
C GLY A 107 -6.49 -21.10 17.43
N THR A 108 -5.83 -22.22 17.45
CA THR A 108 -5.03 -22.83 16.40
C THR A 108 -5.89 -23.49 15.34
N ALA A 109 -5.73 -23.07 14.08
CA ALA A 109 -5.95 -23.92 12.91
C ALA A 109 -4.57 -24.47 12.50
N GLY A 110 -4.45 -25.77 12.49
CA GLY A 110 -3.19 -26.46 12.43
C GLY A 110 -2.41 -26.33 11.13
N THR A 111 -1.17 -25.96 11.28
CA THR A 111 -0.08 -26.42 10.42
C THR A 111 0.93 -27.09 11.31
N THR A 112 1.04 -28.39 11.18
CA THR A 112 2.06 -29.21 11.87
C THR A 112 3.43 -28.87 11.29
N GLY A 113 4.07 -27.86 11.87
CA GLY A 113 5.51 -27.71 11.81
C GLY A 113 6.09 -28.42 13.02
N THR A 114 6.73 -29.55 12.85
CA THR A 114 7.52 -30.22 13.87
C THR A 114 8.65 -29.31 14.33
N THR A 115 8.46 -28.65 15.47
CA THR A 115 9.58 -28.11 16.25
C THR A 115 10.26 -29.28 16.96
N GLY A 116 11.25 -29.85 16.32
CA GLY A 116 12.22 -30.70 16.99
C GLY A 116 13.02 -29.84 17.98
N SER A 117 12.92 -30.13 19.27
CA SER A 117 13.88 -29.68 20.26
C SER A 117 15.23 -30.33 19.91
N GLY A 118 16.05 -29.60 19.13
CA GLY A 118 17.39 -30.00 18.79
C GLY A 118 18.39 -29.29 19.66
N GLY A 119 19.33 -30.03 20.21
CA GLY A 119 20.58 -29.53 20.73
C GLY A 119 21.27 -28.59 19.73
N ALA A 120 22.22 -27.79 20.18
CA ALA A 120 23.01 -26.84 19.41
C ALA A 120 23.63 -27.46 18.14
N GLY A 121 22.83 -27.66 17.10
CA GLY A 121 23.25 -28.01 15.77
C GLY A 121 23.75 -26.75 15.07
N GLY A 122 25.01 -26.78 14.61
CA GLY A 122 25.60 -25.69 13.86
C GLY A 122 24.77 -25.31 12.63
N ASN A 123 24.94 -24.09 12.13
CA ASN A 123 24.28 -23.60 10.92
C ASN A 123 24.47 -24.61 9.76
N PRO A 124 23.37 -25.19 9.20
CA PRO A 124 23.46 -26.20 8.15
C PRO A 124 23.91 -25.61 6.79
N TYR A 125 23.90 -24.28 6.65
CA TYR A 125 24.34 -23.63 5.42
C TYR A 125 25.84 -23.40 5.45
N PRO A 126 26.58 -23.87 4.44
CA PRO A 126 28.00 -23.59 4.35
C PRO A 126 28.21 -22.07 4.15
N ALA A 127 29.22 -21.53 4.81
CA ALA A 127 29.64 -20.17 4.49
C ALA A 127 30.05 -20.12 3.01
N PRO A 128 29.64 -19.08 2.26
CA PRO A 128 30.08 -18.93 0.89
C PRO A 128 31.62 -18.89 0.82
N THR A 129 32.20 -19.67 -0.08
CA THR A 129 33.64 -19.64 -0.33
C THR A 129 34.08 -18.43 -1.14
N GLN A 130 33.14 -17.79 -1.82
CA GLN A 130 33.28 -16.55 -2.56
C GLN A 130 32.01 -15.73 -2.39
N THR A 131 32.14 -14.40 -2.42
CA THR A 131 30.98 -13.50 -2.44
C THR A 131 30.11 -13.84 -3.66
N PRO A 132 28.76 -13.94 -3.49
CA PRO A 132 27.85 -14.17 -4.62
C PRO A 132 28.05 -13.12 -5.72
N PRO A 133 27.78 -13.47 -6.99
CA PRO A 133 27.82 -12.52 -8.10
C PRO A 133 26.88 -11.34 -7.88
N ASP A 134 27.28 -10.16 -8.33
CA ASP A 134 26.51 -8.93 -8.20
C ASP A 134 25.15 -9.04 -8.91
N GLU A 135 24.12 -8.57 -8.23
CA GLU A 135 22.74 -8.49 -8.71
C GLU A 135 22.22 -7.05 -8.57
N ASP A 136 21.41 -6.62 -9.56
CA ASP A 136 20.82 -5.28 -9.58
C ASP A 136 19.39 -5.22 -9.01
N GLY A 137 18.84 -6.36 -8.59
CA GLY A 137 17.47 -6.49 -8.09
C GLY A 137 16.40 -6.63 -9.17
N SER A 138 16.76 -6.68 -10.46
CA SER A 138 15.80 -6.79 -11.58
C SER A 138 15.01 -8.08 -11.59
N LEU A 139 15.56 -9.16 -11.02
CA LEU A 139 14.89 -10.47 -10.91
C LEU A 139 13.87 -10.52 -9.78
N LEU A 140 13.81 -9.50 -8.91
CA LEU A 140 12.91 -9.46 -7.77
C LEU A 140 13.12 -10.69 -6.84
N TRP A 141 12.05 -11.36 -6.46
CA TRP A 141 12.02 -12.62 -5.70
C TRP A 141 11.91 -13.87 -6.60
N LEU A 142 12.02 -13.73 -7.93
CA LEU A 142 11.96 -14.80 -8.93
C LEU A 142 13.36 -15.16 -9.46
N ARG A 143 14.35 -15.20 -8.55
CA ARG A 143 15.78 -15.38 -8.87
C ARG A 143 16.13 -16.82 -9.21
N TYR A 144 15.49 -17.79 -8.57
CA TYR A 144 15.72 -19.23 -8.74
C TYR A 144 17.21 -19.63 -8.66
N VAL A 145 17.90 -19.07 -7.67
CA VAL A 145 19.32 -19.37 -7.43
C VAL A 145 19.47 -20.82 -6.98
N LYS A 146 20.50 -21.50 -7.51
CA LYS A 146 20.76 -22.90 -7.18
C LYS A 146 20.86 -23.12 -5.67
N VAL A 147 20.14 -24.14 -5.19
CA VAL A 147 20.09 -24.49 -3.77
C VAL A 147 21.50 -24.81 -3.25
N ASN A 148 21.93 -24.12 -2.20
CA ASN A 148 23.23 -24.25 -1.60
C ASN A 148 23.27 -25.13 -0.34
N LEU A 149 22.13 -25.77 0.02
CA LEU A 149 22.05 -26.79 1.09
C LEU A 149 22.10 -28.18 0.46
N PRO A 150 23.24 -28.94 0.59
CA PRO A 150 23.44 -30.19 -0.16
C PRO A 150 22.33 -31.22 -0.02
N ALA A 151 21.82 -31.46 1.19
CA ALA A 151 20.76 -32.44 1.42
C ALA A 151 19.45 -32.00 0.72
N ARG A 152 19.13 -30.70 0.71
CA ARG A 152 17.96 -30.16 0.05
C ARG A 152 18.10 -30.18 -1.47
N LEU A 153 19.28 -29.86 -1.98
CA LEU A 153 19.58 -29.96 -3.41
C LEU A 153 19.39 -31.40 -3.92
N ALA A 154 19.95 -32.39 -3.20
CA ALA A 154 19.81 -33.81 -3.56
C ALA A 154 18.33 -34.24 -3.55
N GLU A 155 17.53 -33.81 -2.55
CA GLU A 155 16.09 -34.08 -2.49
C GLU A 155 15.36 -33.51 -3.70
N TYR A 156 15.65 -32.26 -4.07
CA TYR A 156 15.02 -31.61 -5.22
C TYR A 156 15.44 -32.26 -6.55
N GLN A 157 16.71 -32.60 -6.71
CA GLN A 157 17.19 -33.30 -7.90
C GLN A 157 16.55 -34.68 -8.09
N ALA A 158 16.25 -35.40 -6.98
CA ALA A 158 15.56 -36.68 -7.02
C ALA A 158 14.04 -36.54 -7.22
N GLY A 159 13.44 -35.50 -6.63
CA GLY A 159 11.97 -35.32 -6.59
C GLY A 159 11.37 -34.43 -7.68
N LEU A 160 12.18 -33.75 -8.52
CA LEU A 160 11.75 -32.79 -9.54
C LEU A 160 12.48 -33.04 -10.87
N THR A 161 12.13 -34.14 -11.54
CA THR A 161 12.92 -34.63 -12.71
C THR A 161 12.33 -34.26 -14.06
N GLN A 162 11.04 -33.91 -14.12
CA GLN A 162 10.33 -33.63 -15.37
C GLN A 162 9.04 -32.84 -15.07
N VAL A 163 8.56 -32.07 -16.03
CA VAL A 163 7.27 -31.39 -15.99
C VAL A 163 6.29 -32.08 -16.94
N VAL A 164 5.10 -32.40 -16.45
CA VAL A 164 4.02 -33.06 -17.20
C VAL A 164 2.86 -32.10 -17.33
N THR A 165 2.49 -31.77 -18.56
CA THR A 165 1.32 -30.93 -18.87
C THR A 165 0.57 -31.49 -20.07
N ALA A 166 -0.76 -31.37 -20.05
CA ALA A 166 -1.63 -31.84 -21.13
C ALA A 166 -2.42 -30.69 -21.82
N GLY A 167 -2.43 -29.50 -21.23
CA GLY A 167 -3.15 -28.34 -21.76
C GLY A 167 -2.30 -27.44 -22.65
N SER A 168 -2.95 -26.67 -23.53
CA SER A 168 -2.30 -25.78 -24.48
C SER A 168 -2.68 -24.31 -24.34
N SER A 169 -3.44 -23.91 -23.27
CA SER A 169 -3.77 -22.52 -23.04
C SER A 169 -2.50 -21.70 -22.74
N ALA A 170 -2.53 -20.41 -23.06
CA ALA A 170 -1.40 -19.50 -22.78
C ALA A 170 -1.04 -19.45 -21.30
N THR A 171 -2.03 -19.62 -20.40
CA THR A 171 -1.81 -19.64 -18.95
C THR A 171 -1.10 -20.92 -18.50
N LEU A 172 -1.49 -22.09 -19.00
CA LEU A 172 -0.80 -23.35 -18.73
C LEU A 172 0.62 -23.36 -19.30
N GLN A 173 0.83 -22.75 -20.48
CA GLN A 173 2.16 -22.58 -21.07
C GLN A 173 3.03 -21.67 -20.19
N ALA A 174 2.48 -20.57 -19.65
CA ALA A 174 3.19 -19.70 -18.72
C ALA A 174 3.56 -20.45 -17.42
N ALA A 175 2.65 -21.23 -16.86
CA ALA A 175 2.90 -22.07 -15.68
C ALA A 175 4.00 -23.11 -15.93
N GLN A 176 3.92 -23.81 -17.06
CA GLN A 176 4.93 -24.78 -17.49
C GLN A 176 6.31 -24.15 -17.67
N ALA A 177 6.39 -23.01 -18.38
CA ALA A 177 7.64 -22.32 -18.63
C ALA A 177 8.29 -21.84 -17.31
N GLU A 178 7.47 -21.34 -16.38
CA GLU A 178 7.94 -20.89 -15.08
C GLU A 178 8.47 -22.06 -14.22
N LEU A 179 7.78 -23.20 -14.20
CA LEU A 179 8.26 -24.40 -13.50
C LEU A 179 9.58 -24.92 -14.08
N VAL A 180 9.70 -25.00 -15.39
CA VAL A 180 10.95 -25.44 -16.06
C VAL A 180 12.09 -24.51 -15.71
N LYS A 181 11.87 -23.18 -15.81
CA LYS A 181 12.85 -22.15 -15.45
C LYS A 181 13.24 -22.24 -13.97
N GLY A 182 12.23 -22.29 -13.08
CA GLY A 182 12.46 -22.26 -11.64
C GLY A 182 13.10 -23.53 -11.10
N ILE A 183 12.61 -24.71 -11.48
CA ILE A 183 13.19 -25.99 -11.07
C ILE A 183 14.61 -26.13 -11.66
N GLY A 184 14.78 -25.79 -12.92
CA GLY A 184 16.09 -25.82 -13.59
C GLY A 184 17.12 -24.95 -12.88
N GLY A 185 16.75 -23.71 -12.53
CA GLY A 185 17.62 -22.80 -11.78
C GLY A 185 17.99 -23.34 -10.40
N LEU A 186 16.98 -23.76 -9.62
CA LEU A 186 17.16 -24.25 -8.25
C LEU A 186 17.96 -25.56 -8.17
N THR A 187 17.81 -26.47 -9.13
CA THR A 187 18.48 -27.79 -9.13
C THR A 187 19.78 -27.81 -9.95
N GLY A 188 19.92 -26.90 -10.90
CA GLY A 188 21.00 -26.94 -11.91
C GLY A 188 20.77 -28.02 -12.97
N MET A 189 19.55 -28.58 -13.07
CA MET A 189 19.21 -29.64 -14.04
C MET A 189 18.46 -29.06 -15.25
N THR A 190 18.57 -29.72 -16.40
CA THR A 190 17.65 -29.51 -17.51
C THR A 190 16.38 -30.31 -17.26
N ILE A 191 15.23 -29.62 -17.23
CA ILE A 191 13.93 -30.22 -16.91
C ILE A 191 13.15 -30.48 -18.20
N PRO A 192 12.99 -31.75 -18.63
CA PRO A 192 12.20 -32.08 -19.81
C PRO A 192 10.71 -31.89 -19.58
N ILE A 193 10.01 -31.52 -20.66
CA ILE A 193 8.55 -31.47 -20.72
C ILE A 193 8.08 -32.75 -21.39
N VAL A 194 7.17 -33.46 -20.75
CA VAL A 194 6.64 -34.74 -21.24
C VAL A 194 5.11 -34.76 -21.12
N SER A 195 4.45 -35.63 -21.92
CA SER A 195 2.98 -35.77 -21.89
C SER A 195 2.49 -36.72 -20.80
N ALA A 196 3.36 -37.57 -20.26
CA ALA A 196 3.06 -38.53 -19.18
C ALA A 196 4.32 -38.78 -18.36
N PRO A 197 4.18 -39.14 -17.05
CA PRO A 197 5.32 -39.47 -16.19
C PRO A 197 6.13 -40.66 -16.73
N THR A 198 7.39 -40.42 -17.08
CA THR A 198 8.33 -41.49 -17.54
C THR A 198 9.22 -42.00 -16.42
N ALA A 199 9.45 -41.19 -15.37
CA ALA A 199 10.25 -41.47 -14.19
C ALA A 199 9.57 -40.98 -12.91
N ALA A 200 10.08 -41.36 -11.74
CA ALA A 200 9.72 -40.74 -10.46
C ALA A 200 10.16 -39.26 -10.43
N GLY A 201 9.48 -38.44 -9.60
CA GLY A 201 9.78 -37.02 -9.50
C GLY A 201 9.13 -36.16 -10.58
N ALA A 202 8.06 -36.59 -11.19
CA ALA A 202 7.29 -35.78 -12.13
C ALA A 202 6.51 -34.69 -11.41
N VAL A 203 6.53 -33.46 -11.94
CA VAL A 203 5.63 -32.38 -11.55
C VAL A 203 4.50 -32.30 -12.58
N VAL A 204 3.30 -32.75 -12.17
CA VAL A 204 2.11 -32.83 -13.02
C VAL A 204 1.25 -31.60 -12.76
N LEU A 205 0.92 -30.85 -13.81
CA LEU A 205 0.05 -29.66 -13.69
C LEU A 205 -1.16 -29.74 -14.62
N GLY A 206 -2.30 -29.21 -14.14
CA GLY A 206 -3.51 -29.13 -14.94
C GLY A 206 -4.78 -28.97 -14.11
N THR A 207 -5.87 -28.84 -14.82
CA THR A 207 -7.24 -28.91 -14.28
C THR A 207 -7.82 -30.28 -14.54
N PRO A 208 -8.95 -30.66 -13.91
CA PRO A 208 -9.63 -31.91 -14.26
C PRO A 208 -10.06 -32.02 -15.73
N THR A 209 -10.25 -30.88 -16.39
CA THR A 209 -10.64 -30.80 -17.81
C THR A 209 -9.45 -30.82 -18.77
N SER A 210 -8.31 -30.26 -18.36
CA SER A 210 -7.11 -30.19 -19.20
C SER A 210 -6.17 -31.41 -19.03
N SER A 211 -6.29 -32.18 -17.94
CA SER A 211 -5.39 -33.30 -17.60
C SER A 211 -6.17 -34.53 -17.14
N THR A 212 -6.10 -35.61 -17.90
CA THR A 212 -6.67 -36.91 -17.52
C THR A 212 -6.03 -37.47 -16.25
N ILE A 213 -4.76 -37.17 -16.00
CA ILE A 213 -4.06 -37.54 -14.76
C ILE A 213 -4.72 -36.84 -13.58
N VAL A 214 -4.88 -35.48 -13.64
CA VAL A 214 -5.52 -34.70 -12.57
C VAL A 214 -6.97 -35.17 -12.36
N SER A 215 -7.72 -35.41 -13.43
CA SER A 215 -9.08 -35.93 -13.38
C SER A 215 -9.17 -37.29 -12.65
N SER A 216 -8.17 -38.17 -12.83
CA SER A 216 -8.15 -39.52 -12.22
C SER A 216 -7.83 -39.51 -10.71
N LEU A 217 -7.33 -38.38 -10.15
CA LEU A 217 -6.91 -38.29 -8.75
C LEU A 217 -8.07 -38.07 -7.75
N ALA A 218 -9.31 -38.00 -8.23
CA ALA A 218 -10.52 -37.83 -7.41
C ALA A 218 -10.44 -36.64 -6.40
N LEU A 219 -9.81 -35.53 -6.77
CA LEU A 219 -9.63 -34.36 -5.92
C LEU A 219 -10.95 -33.61 -5.63
N GLY A 220 -12.02 -33.95 -6.29
CA GLY A 220 -13.42 -33.49 -6.22
C GLY A 220 -13.74 -32.35 -5.26
N SER A 221 -14.17 -32.64 -4.05
CA SER A 221 -14.61 -31.65 -3.07
C SER A 221 -13.48 -30.72 -2.62
N SER A 222 -12.25 -31.24 -2.46
CA SER A 222 -11.10 -30.43 -2.06
C SER A 222 -10.77 -29.37 -3.11
N LEU A 223 -10.84 -29.73 -4.38
CA LEU A 223 -10.56 -28.77 -5.47
C LEU A 223 -11.70 -27.78 -5.66
N THR A 224 -12.96 -28.22 -5.55
CA THR A 224 -14.14 -27.34 -5.64
C THR A 224 -14.06 -26.23 -4.57
N ALA A 225 -13.61 -26.53 -3.36
CA ALA A 225 -13.45 -25.57 -2.28
C ALA A 225 -12.41 -24.46 -2.58
N MET A 226 -11.50 -24.70 -3.53
CA MET A 226 -10.45 -23.75 -3.91
C MET A 226 -10.98 -22.58 -4.79
N GLY A 227 -12.20 -22.67 -5.33
CA GLY A 227 -12.70 -21.63 -6.23
C GLY A 227 -11.87 -21.53 -7.52
N ASN A 228 -11.95 -20.37 -8.19
CA ASN A 228 -11.34 -20.19 -9.51
C ASN A 228 -9.82 -19.92 -9.48
N GLU A 229 -9.31 -19.26 -8.47
CA GLU A 229 -7.89 -18.88 -8.39
C GLU A 229 -7.10 -19.70 -7.38
N GLY A 230 -7.77 -20.49 -6.52
CA GLY A 230 -7.11 -21.36 -5.56
C GLY A 230 -6.54 -22.62 -6.21
N TYR A 231 -5.70 -23.30 -5.46
CA TYR A 231 -4.91 -24.44 -5.96
C TYR A 231 -4.69 -25.48 -4.87
N LEU A 232 -4.36 -26.72 -5.33
CA LEU A 232 -3.77 -27.78 -4.52
C LEU A 232 -2.39 -28.11 -5.08
N VAL A 233 -1.40 -28.26 -4.20
CA VAL A 233 -0.06 -28.77 -4.54
C VAL A 233 0.28 -29.87 -3.57
N GLN A 234 0.41 -31.10 -4.05
CA GLN A 234 0.61 -32.23 -3.15
C GLN A 234 1.57 -33.29 -3.72
N ALA A 235 2.38 -33.85 -2.84
CA ALA A 235 3.13 -35.06 -3.11
C ALA A 235 2.19 -36.28 -3.13
N THR A 236 2.24 -37.09 -4.19
CA THR A 236 1.36 -38.24 -4.39
C THR A 236 2.01 -39.29 -5.28
N THR A 237 1.27 -40.33 -5.64
CA THR A 237 1.69 -41.35 -6.59
C THR A 237 0.85 -41.23 -7.87
N VAL A 238 1.51 -41.15 -9.00
CA VAL A 238 0.89 -41.10 -10.35
C VAL A 238 1.45 -42.27 -11.16
N SER A 239 0.59 -43.16 -11.65
CA SER A 239 0.99 -44.35 -12.41
C SER A 239 2.09 -45.19 -11.71
N GLY A 240 1.97 -45.36 -10.37
CA GLY A 240 2.91 -46.09 -9.55
C GLY A 240 4.25 -45.40 -9.25
N ARG A 241 4.41 -44.13 -9.61
CA ARG A 241 5.62 -43.33 -9.40
C ARG A 241 5.35 -42.13 -8.48
N ALA A 242 6.32 -41.79 -7.64
CA ALA A 242 6.26 -40.56 -6.84
C ALA A 242 6.21 -39.34 -7.74
N ALA A 243 5.28 -38.42 -7.45
CA ALA A 243 5.05 -37.21 -8.22
C ALA A 243 4.56 -36.07 -7.32
N ILE A 244 4.67 -34.87 -7.78
CA ILE A 244 4.00 -33.68 -7.24
C ILE A 244 2.91 -33.28 -8.23
N VAL A 245 1.68 -33.08 -7.73
CA VAL A 245 0.55 -32.65 -8.53
C VAL A 245 0.19 -31.21 -8.17
N ILE A 246 0.06 -30.35 -9.19
CA ILE A 246 -0.44 -28.99 -9.11
C ILE A 246 -1.79 -28.96 -9.80
N ALA A 247 -2.87 -28.79 -9.03
CA ALA A 247 -4.23 -28.80 -9.54
C ALA A 247 -4.97 -27.51 -9.21
N GLY A 248 -5.76 -27.01 -10.16
CA GLY A 248 -6.67 -25.89 -10.01
C GLY A 248 -8.00 -26.18 -10.70
N ASN A 249 -9.07 -25.46 -10.31
CA ASN A 249 -10.33 -25.52 -11.07
C ASN A 249 -10.22 -24.81 -12.43
N THR A 250 -9.31 -23.83 -12.51
CA THR A 250 -8.98 -23.08 -13.73
C THR A 250 -7.48 -23.09 -13.97
N ASP A 251 -7.07 -22.73 -15.17
CA ASP A 251 -5.65 -22.63 -15.52
C ASP A 251 -4.92 -21.54 -14.70
N VAL A 252 -5.63 -20.50 -14.26
CA VAL A 252 -5.09 -19.48 -13.34
C VAL A 252 -4.78 -20.09 -11.98
N GLY A 253 -5.65 -20.94 -11.43
CA GLY A 253 -5.37 -21.68 -10.20
C GLY A 253 -4.11 -22.56 -10.33
N VAL A 254 -3.93 -23.24 -11.48
CA VAL A 254 -2.71 -24.02 -11.75
C VAL A 254 -1.47 -23.12 -11.80
N LEU A 255 -1.55 -21.95 -12.43
CA LEU A 255 -0.45 -20.96 -12.45
C LEU A 255 -0.09 -20.49 -11.02
N ARG A 256 -1.09 -20.16 -10.19
CA ARG A 256 -0.87 -19.78 -8.77
C ARG A 256 -0.21 -20.91 -7.99
N GLY A 257 -0.67 -22.15 -8.17
CA GLY A 257 -0.06 -23.35 -7.56
C GLY A 257 1.38 -23.58 -8.01
N SER A 258 1.70 -23.28 -9.26
CA SER A 258 3.07 -23.39 -9.80
C SER A 258 4.00 -22.38 -9.11
N PHE A 259 3.60 -21.14 -8.95
CA PHE A 259 4.36 -20.15 -8.19
C PHE A 259 4.44 -20.52 -6.69
N ALA A 260 3.39 -21.09 -6.11
CA ALA A 260 3.41 -21.57 -4.72
C ALA A 260 4.44 -22.68 -4.52
N LEU A 261 4.51 -23.66 -5.42
CA LEU A 261 5.57 -24.67 -5.38
C LEU A 261 6.96 -24.03 -5.48
N LEU A 262 7.17 -23.13 -6.45
CA LEU A 262 8.48 -22.47 -6.63
C LEU A 262 8.88 -21.63 -5.40
N ARG A 263 7.93 -20.99 -4.74
CA ARG A 263 8.17 -20.27 -3.46
C ARG A 263 8.63 -21.24 -2.37
N GLN A 264 7.97 -22.40 -2.22
CA GLN A 264 8.40 -23.44 -1.26
C GLN A 264 9.83 -23.91 -1.54
N LEU A 265 10.15 -24.15 -2.81
CA LEU A 265 11.49 -24.59 -3.21
C LEU A 265 12.55 -23.51 -2.97
N GLN A 266 12.25 -22.23 -3.28
CA GLN A 266 13.16 -21.12 -3.02
C GLN A 266 13.41 -20.90 -1.53
N CYS A 267 12.43 -21.19 -0.67
CA CYS A 267 12.57 -21.14 0.79
C CYS A 267 13.19 -22.43 1.38
N HIS A 268 13.68 -23.33 0.55
CA HIS A 268 14.32 -24.60 0.93
C HIS A 268 13.44 -25.51 1.79
N HIS A 269 12.11 -25.49 1.63
CA HIS A 269 11.20 -26.41 2.29
C HIS A 269 11.32 -27.84 1.72
N THR A 270 11.03 -28.86 2.54
CA THR A 270 11.06 -30.25 2.12
C THR A 270 9.90 -30.57 1.16
N LEU A 271 10.15 -31.52 0.24
CA LEU A 271 9.11 -32.13 -0.58
C LEU A 271 8.37 -33.25 0.17
N GLN A 272 8.96 -33.77 1.24
CA GLN A 272 8.35 -34.83 2.04
C GLN A 272 7.08 -34.31 2.72
N GLY A 273 5.96 -34.99 2.46
CA GLY A 273 4.67 -34.61 3.01
C GLY A 273 4.10 -33.28 2.43
N LEU A 274 4.62 -32.82 1.29
CA LEU A 274 4.13 -31.60 0.66
C LEU A 274 2.62 -31.70 0.40
N ALA A 275 1.86 -30.79 1.01
CA ALA A 275 0.43 -30.66 0.84
C ALA A 275 0.04 -29.19 1.09
N LEU A 276 -0.17 -28.45 0.02
CA LEU A 276 -0.60 -27.04 0.05
C LEU A 276 -1.99 -26.94 -0.57
N GLY A 277 -2.86 -26.19 0.07
CA GLY A 277 -4.15 -25.81 -0.48
C GLY A 277 -4.46 -24.38 -0.05
N GLU A 278 -4.51 -23.45 -0.99
CA GLU A 278 -4.81 -22.06 -0.72
C GLU A 278 -5.83 -21.52 -1.69
N THR A 279 -6.69 -20.62 -1.18
CA THR A 279 -7.62 -19.82 -1.98
C THR A 279 -7.55 -18.37 -1.52
N PRO A 280 -7.63 -17.39 -2.44
CA PRO A 280 -7.59 -15.99 -2.04
C PRO A 280 -8.82 -15.63 -1.22
N LYS A 281 -8.62 -14.91 -0.11
CA LYS A 281 -9.71 -14.40 0.73
C LYS A 281 -10.32 -13.12 0.17
N VAL A 282 -9.54 -12.34 -0.57
CA VAL A 282 -9.98 -11.12 -1.24
C VAL A 282 -10.02 -11.34 -2.75
N GLN A 283 -11.16 -11.04 -3.40
CA GLN A 283 -11.38 -11.35 -4.83
C GLN A 283 -10.53 -10.49 -5.77
N ARG A 284 -10.45 -9.19 -5.52
CA ARG A 284 -9.71 -8.22 -6.34
C ARG A 284 -8.49 -7.72 -5.59
N ARG A 285 -7.32 -8.00 -6.12
CA ARG A 285 -6.02 -7.66 -5.53
C ARG A 285 -5.28 -6.83 -6.56
N ILE A 286 -5.41 -5.50 -6.43
CA ILE A 286 -5.19 -4.55 -7.52
C ILE A 286 -4.00 -3.65 -7.20
N LEU A 287 -3.13 -3.43 -8.19
CA LEU A 287 -2.16 -2.34 -8.14
C LEU A 287 -2.73 -1.10 -8.84
N ASP A 288 -2.72 0.01 -8.14
CA ASP A 288 -3.11 1.32 -8.67
C ASP A 288 -1.84 2.07 -9.09
N HIS A 289 -1.58 2.16 -10.38
CA HIS A 289 -0.51 2.99 -10.92
C HIS A 289 -0.93 4.45 -10.97
N TRP A 290 -0.12 5.32 -10.36
CA TRP A 290 -0.29 6.76 -10.51
C TRP A 290 0.60 7.30 -11.63
N ASP A 291 0.61 6.56 -12.72
CA ASP A 291 1.40 6.81 -13.92
C ASP A 291 0.66 7.78 -14.86
N ASN A 292 1.35 8.82 -15.29
CA ASN A 292 0.83 9.80 -16.25
C ASN A 292 1.13 9.38 -17.69
N LEU A 293 0.37 9.93 -18.64
CA LEU A 293 0.52 9.59 -20.05
C LEU A 293 1.82 10.11 -20.69
N ASP A 294 2.47 11.07 -20.03
CA ASP A 294 3.79 11.60 -20.42
C ASP A 294 4.97 10.77 -19.89
N GLY A 295 4.68 9.71 -19.14
CA GLY A 295 5.66 8.80 -18.55
C GLY A 295 6.21 9.24 -17.20
N THR A 296 5.68 10.31 -16.59
CA THR A 296 5.94 10.63 -15.19
C THR A 296 5.07 9.77 -14.28
N ILE A 297 5.44 9.65 -13.01
CA ILE A 297 4.67 8.95 -11.99
C ILE A 297 4.44 9.91 -10.85
N GLU A 298 3.18 10.13 -10.48
CA GLU A 298 2.87 10.89 -9.26
C GLU A 298 3.24 10.03 -8.05
N ARG A 299 4.07 10.58 -7.17
CA ARG A 299 4.62 9.85 -6.00
C ARG A 299 5.40 8.59 -6.39
N GLY A 300 6.08 8.63 -7.56
CA GLY A 300 6.97 7.57 -8.04
C GLY A 300 8.43 7.94 -7.84
N TYR A 301 9.20 7.09 -7.14
CA TYR A 301 10.59 7.36 -6.77
C TYR A 301 11.58 6.35 -7.39
N ALA A 302 11.10 5.58 -8.38
CA ALA A 302 11.85 4.51 -9.06
C ALA A 302 12.03 4.80 -10.57
N GLY A 303 12.30 6.05 -10.92
CA GLY A 303 12.44 6.48 -12.31
C GLY A 303 11.10 6.82 -12.95
N LYS A 304 10.96 6.55 -14.25
CA LYS A 304 9.76 6.82 -15.03
C LYS A 304 8.78 5.65 -15.02
N SER A 305 7.56 5.90 -15.51
CA SER A 305 6.58 4.86 -15.80
C SER A 305 7.19 3.70 -16.62
N ILE A 306 6.80 2.49 -16.25
CA ILE A 306 7.16 1.32 -17.06
C ILE A 306 6.36 1.26 -18.36
N TRP A 307 5.26 2.02 -18.49
CA TRP A 307 4.42 2.05 -19.69
C TRP A 307 5.02 3.00 -20.74
N ASN A 308 5.63 2.45 -21.76
CA ASN A 308 6.07 3.26 -22.91
C ASN A 308 4.90 3.40 -23.90
N TRP A 309 4.07 4.39 -23.69
CA TRP A 309 2.89 4.65 -24.52
C TRP A 309 3.22 4.95 -25.99
N SER A 310 4.44 5.42 -26.29
CA SER A 310 4.85 5.70 -27.68
C SER A 310 5.19 4.44 -28.48
N SER A 311 5.65 3.37 -27.82
CA SER A 311 5.98 2.09 -28.48
C SER A 311 4.79 1.14 -28.58
N LEU A 312 3.73 1.38 -27.77
CA LEU A 312 2.51 0.59 -27.79
C LEU A 312 1.56 1.06 -28.90
N PRO A 313 0.77 0.17 -29.54
CA PRO A 313 0.67 -1.28 -29.31
C PRO A 313 1.72 -2.12 -30.03
N GLY A 314 2.66 -1.50 -30.78
CA GLY A 314 3.56 -2.20 -31.69
C GLY A 314 4.62 -3.07 -31.02
N THR A 315 5.03 -2.73 -29.79
CA THR A 315 6.09 -3.46 -29.07
C THR A 315 5.66 -3.77 -27.64
N ILE A 316 5.61 -5.05 -27.30
CA ILE A 316 5.45 -5.54 -25.93
C ILE A 316 6.83 -5.78 -25.33
N SER A 317 7.24 -4.93 -24.41
CA SER A 317 8.51 -5.06 -23.69
C SER A 317 8.53 -6.32 -22.82
N GLN A 318 9.67 -6.99 -22.72
CA GLN A 318 9.89 -8.10 -21.79
C GLN A 318 9.62 -7.65 -20.34
N ARG A 319 9.88 -6.39 -20.00
CA ARG A 319 9.60 -5.82 -18.68
C ARG A 319 8.11 -5.92 -18.31
N TYR A 320 7.18 -5.81 -19.28
CA TYR A 320 5.74 -6.00 -19.01
C TYR A 320 5.42 -7.45 -18.65
N ILE A 321 6.09 -8.40 -19.30
CA ILE A 321 5.94 -9.84 -19.00
C ILE A 321 6.54 -10.15 -17.64
N ASP A 322 7.72 -9.61 -17.31
CA ASP A 322 8.35 -9.81 -15.99
C ASP A 322 7.53 -9.16 -14.86
N TYR A 323 6.91 -8.00 -15.12
CA TYR A 323 5.93 -7.39 -14.23
C TYR A 323 4.72 -8.31 -13.98
N ALA A 324 4.14 -8.87 -15.03
CA ALA A 324 3.01 -9.78 -14.93
C ALA A 324 3.37 -11.08 -14.16
N ARG A 325 4.57 -11.64 -14.42
CA ARG A 325 5.10 -12.80 -13.68
C ARG A 325 5.25 -12.49 -12.19
N ALA A 326 5.85 -11.34 -11.84
CA ALA A 326 6.03 -10.91 -10.46
C ALA A 326 4.68 -10.79 -9.74
N ASN A 327 3.70 -10.11 -10.35
CA ASN A 327 2.35 -9.96 -9.79
C ASN A 327 1.63 -11.30 -9.62
N ALA A 328 1.71 -12.16 -10.65
CA ALA A 328 1.12 -13.49 -10.59
C ALA A 328 1.68 -14.32 -9.43
N SER A 329 2.98 -14.22 -9.15
CA SER A 329 3.67 -15.01 -8.12
C SER A 329 3.24 -14.68 -6.70
N ILE A 330 2.73 -13.48 -6.45
CA ILE A 330 2.26 -13.00 -5.14
C ILE A 330 0.74 -12.85 -5.06
N GLY A 331 0.02 -13.31 -6.10
CA GLY A 331 -1.44 -13.38 -6.08
C GLY A 331 -2.17 -12.13 -6.56
N ILE A 332 -1.50 -11.10 -7.05
CA ILE A 332 -2.14 -9.92 -7.67
C ILE A 332 -2.85 -10.35 -8.96
N ASN A 333 -4.08 -9.86 -9.17
CA ASN A 333 -4.93 -10.23 -10.30
C ASN A 333 -5.56 -9.02 -11.01
N GLY A 334 -5.18 -7.80 -10.64
CA GLY A 334 -5.67 -6.59 -11.30
C GLY A 334 -4.63 -5.48 -11.34
N VAL A 335 -4.73 -4.61 -12.33
CA VAL A 335 -3.90 -3.42 -12.47
C VAL A 335 -4.69 -2.26 -13.05
N VAL A 336 -4.68 -1.11 -12.39
CA VAL A 336 -5.10 0.18 -12.94
C VAL A 336 -3.87 0.82 -13.58
N LEU A 337 -3.93 1.11 -14.88
CA LEU A 337 -2.73 1.49 -15.65
C LEU A 337 -2.34 2.96 -15.55
N ASN A 338 -3.24 3.84 -15.10
CA ASN A 338 -3.03 5.28 -15.11
C ASN A 338 -3.44 5.95 -13.81
N ASN A 339 -2.90 7.13 -13.60
CA ASN A 339 -3.08 7.95 -12.42
C ASN A 339 -4.55 8.18 -12.06
N VAL A 340 -4.87 8.21 -10.77
CA VAL A 340 -6.21 8.58 -10.24
C VAL A 340 -6.57 10.03 -10.57
N ASN A 341 -5.58 10.92 -10.74
CA ASN A 341 -5.73 12.24 -11.37
C ASN A 341 -5.75 12.07 -12.90
N ALA A 342 -6.78 11.39 -13.41
CA ALA A 342 -6.80 10.80 -14.73
C ALA A 342 -6.80 11.84 -15.85
N ASP A 343 -5.92 11.65 -16.84
CA ASP A 343 -6.03 12.31 -18.13
C ASP A 343 -7.09 11.58 -18.96
N PRO A 344 -8.18 12.25 -19.38
CA PRO A 344 -9.24 11.63 -20.15
C PRO A 344 -8.80 11.05 -21.50
N GLN A 345 -7.65 11.48 -22.04
CA GLN A 345 -7.09 10.94 -23.27
C GLN A 345 -6.86 9.43 -23.22
N ILE A 346 -6.65 8.84 -22.04
CA ILE A 346 -6.53 7.38 -21.87
C ILE A 346 -7.75 6.62 -22.42
N LEU A 347 -8.93 7.26 -22.44
CA LEU A 347 -10.19 6.70 -22.91
C LEU A 347 -10.42 6.85 -24.43
N THR A 348 -9.50 7.50 -25.16
CA THR A 348 -9.60 7.61 -26.61
C THR A 348 -9.23 6.30 -27.33
N SER A 349 -9.73 6.08 -28.54
CA SER A 349 -9.46 4.87 -29.32
C SER A 349 -7.96 4.63 -29.54
N SER A 350 -7.16 5.70 -29.68
CA SER A 350 -5.70 5.63 -29.80
C SER A 350 -5.06 5.00 -28.56
N TYR A 351 -5.44 5.41 -27.34
CA TYR A 351 -4.90 4.82 -26.13
C TYR A 351 -5.53 3.46 -25.80
N LEU A 352 -6.83 3.27 -26.08
CA LEU A 352 -7.51 1.99 -25.86
C LEU A 352 -6.86 0.84 -26.66
N SER A 353 -6.33 1.11 -27.85
CA SER A 353 -5.56 0.10 -28.60
C SER A 353 -4.26 -0.32 -27.89
N LYS A 354 -3.61 0.62 -27.21
CA LYS A 354 -2.39 0.37 -26.41
C LYS A 354 -2.72 -0.38 -25.10
N VAL A 355 -3.82 -0.01 -24.46
CA VAL A 355 -4.35 -0.72 -23.28
C VAL A 355 -4.71 -2.17 -23.64
N ALA A 356 -5.34 -2.40 -24.80
CA ALA A 356 -5.69 -3.74 -25.28
C ALA A 356 -4.46 -4.63 -25.50
N ALA A 357 -3.35 -4.06 -25.96
CA ALA A 357 -2.09 -4.78 -26.13
C ALA A 357 -1.50 -5.20 -24.76
N LEU A 358 -1.54 -4.33 -23.76
CA LEU A 358 -1.14 -4.67 -22.39
C LEU A 358 -2.07 -5.71 -21.75
N ALA A 359 -3.39 -5.57 -21.91
CA ALA A 359 -4.36 -6.55 -21.42
C ALA A 359 -4.11 -7.95 -22.03
N THR A 360 -3.79 -7.99 -23.31
CA THR A 360 -3.43 -9.25 -24.00
C THR A 360 -2.15 -9.87 -23.44
N ALA A 361 -1.15 -9.05 -23.11
CA ALA A 361 0.11 -9.52 -22.52
C ALA A 361 -0.06 -10.03 -21.08
N PHE A 362 -1.01 -9.46 -20.31
CA PHE A 362 -1.24 -9.78 -18.90
C PHE A 362 -2.22 -10.95 -18.69
N ARG A 363 -3.12 -11.18 -19.62
CA ARG A 363 -4.15 -12.24 -19.54
C ARG A 363 -3.58 -13.64 -19.26
N PRO A 364 -2.46 -14.09 -19.84
CA PRO A 364 -1.85 -15.39 -19.53
C PRO A 364 -1.45 -15.54 -18.05
N TYR A 365 -1.26 -14.42 -17.35
CA TYR A 365 -0.87 -14.38 -15.94
C TYR A 365 -2.05 -14.16 -15.00
N GLY A 366 -3.28 -14.20 -15.54
CA GLY A 366 -4.51 -14.01 -14.75
C GLY A 366 -4.64 -12.60 -14.17
N ILE A 367 -4.17 -11.58 -14.91
CA ILE A 367 -4.23 -10.17 -14.50
C ILE A 367 -5.20 -9.42 -15.42
N THR A 368 -6.19 -8.81 -14.80
CA THR A 368 -7.22 -7.99 -15.45
C THR A 368 -6.79 -6.51 -15.44
N VAL A 369 -7.04 -5.82 -16.54
CA VAL A 369 -6.73 -4.38 -16.67
C VAL A 369 -7.93 -3.53 -16.30
N TYR A 370 -7.68 -2.47 -15.53
CA TYR A 370 -8.59 -1.40 -15.15
C TYR A 370 -8.01 -0.06 -15.60
N LEU A 371 -8.85 0.98 -15.66
CA LEU A 371 -8.42 2.35 -15.93
C LEU A 371 -8.98 3.31 -14.89
N SER A 372 -8.20 4.33 -14.53
CA SER A 372 -8.75 5.50 -13.86
C SER A 372 -9.50 6.34 -14.88
N ALA A 373 -10.77 6.66 -14.59
CA ALA A 373 -11.62 7.46 -15.44
C ALA A 373 -11.88 8.84 -14.83
N GLN A 374 -11.60 9.90 -15.59
CA GLN A 374 -11.96 11.25 -15.18
C GLN A 374 -13.45 11.47 -15.38
N PHE A 375 -14.13 11.95 -14.33
CA PHE A 375 -15.60 12.15 -14.36
C PHE A 375 -16.03 13.15 -15.43
N GLY A 376 -15.21 14.17 -15.72
CA GLY A 376 -15.44 15.18 -16.75
C GLY A 376 -15.14 14.76 -18.20
N ALA A 377 -14.77 13.51 -18.45
CA ALA A 377 -14.40 13.03 -19.78
C ALA A 377 -15.48 13.28 -20.88
N PRO A 378 -16.80 13.21 -20.60
CA PRO A 378 -17.81 13.54 -21.60
C PRO A 378 -17.66 14.98 -22.17
N ILE A 379 -17.22 15.94 -21.38
CA ILE A 379 -16.93 17.30 -21.81
C ILE A 379 -15.62 17.35 -22.59
N GLN A 380 -14.54 16.79 -22.00
CA GLN A 380 -13.19 17.01 -22.50
C GLN A 380 -12.87 16.28 -23.80
N ILE A 381 -13.40 15.08 -23.97
CA ILE A 381 -13.16 14.23 -25.15
C ILE A 381 -14.45 13.79 -25.84
N GLY A 382 -15.62 13.96 -25.20
CA GLY A 382 -16.91 13.54 -25.72
C GLY A 382 -17.68 14.61 -26.49
N GLY A 383 -17.20 15.87 -26.44
CA GLY A 383 -17.85 17.02 -27.10
C GLY A 383 -19.20 17.42 -26.47
N LEU A 384 -19.52 16.95 -25.27
CA LEU A 384 -20.71 17.36 -24.55
C LEU A 384 -20.44 18.65 -23.76
N THR A 385 -21.50 19.37 -23.41
CA THR A 385 -21.41 20.63 -22.63
C THR A 385 -21.57 20.40 -21.12
N THR A 386 -21.84 19.16 -20.71
CA THR A 386 -22.06 18.78 -19.30
C THR A 386 -21.54 17.38 -19.04
N ALA A 387 -21.20 17.08 -17.78
CA ALA A 387 -20.96 15.74 -17.28
C ALA A 387 -21.96 15.35 -16.16
N ASP A 388 -23.10 16.04 -16.08
CA ASP A 388 -24.18 15.76 -15.13
C ASP A 388 -24.59 14.28 -15.21
N PRO A 389 -24.52 13.51 -14.09
CA PRO A 389 -24.79 12.09 -14.10
C PRO A 389 -26.25 11.74 -14.36
N THR A 390 -27.18 12.69 -14.31
CA THR A 390 -28.59 12.50 -14.63
C THR A 390 -28.92 12.74 -16.10
N ASN A 391 -28.05 13.45 -16.82
CA ASN A 391 -28.23 13.78 -18.23
C ASN A 391 -28.19 12.54 -19.13
N SER A 392 -29.19 12.38 -20.01
CA SER A 392 -29.32 11.20 -20.89
C SER A 392 -28.18 11.08 -21.90
N SER A 393 -27.67 12.20 -22.43
CA SER A 393 -26.56 12.20 -23.40
C SER A 393 -25.27 11.78 -22.73
N VAL A 394 -25.02 12.20 -21.48
CA VAL A 394 -23.87 11.78 -20.68
C VAL A 394 -23.92 10.27 -20.40
N LYS A 395 -25.08 9.75 -19.96
CA LYS A 395 -25.30 8.31 -19.77
C LYS A 395 -25.06 7.51 -21.04
N THR A 396 -25.60 7.98 -22.17
CA THR A 396 -25.41 7.33 -23.47
C THR A 396 -23.93 7.34 -23.89
N TRP A 397 -23.22 8.45 -23.65
CA TRP A 397 -21.79 8.55 -23.94
C TRP A 397 -20.98 7.49 -23.18
N TRP A 398 -21.20 7.34 -21.87
CA TRP A 398 -20.51 6.33 -21.06
C TRP A 398 -20.85 4.89 -21.48
N VAL A 399 -22.10 4.61 -21.84
CA VAL A 399 -22.51 3.30 -22.38
C VAL A 399 -21.78 2.98 -23.70
N ASN A 400 -21.73 3.96 -24.61
CA ASN A 400 -21.02 3.79 -25.88
C ASN A 400 -19.51 3.59 -25.70
N LEU A 401 -18.91 4.33 -24.77
CA LEU A 401 -17.50 4.15 -24.42
C LEU A 401 -17.26 2.75 -23.82
N ALA A 402 -18.08 2.30 -22.90
CA ALA A 402 -17.99 0.95 -22.34
C ALA A 402 -18.07 -0.11 -23.42
N ASN A 403 -19.04 -0.04 -24.31
CA ASN A 403 -19.16 -0.96 -25.46
C ASN A 403 -17.90 -0.97 -26.33
N THR A 404 -17.30 0.19 -26.57
CA THR A 404 -16.06 0.32 -27.34
C THR A 404 -14.89 -0.35 -26.61
N ILE A 405 -14.76 -0.14 -25.29
CA ILE A 405 -13.69 -0.76 -24.48
C ILE A 405 -13.84 -2.29 -24.52
N TYR A 406 -15.02 -2.83 -24.22
CA TYR A 406 -15.25 -4.28 -24.18
C TYR A 406 -15.15 -4.96 -25.56
N THR A 407 -15.38 -4.24 -26.65
CA THR A 407 -15.09 -4.74 -27.99
C THR A 407 -13.59 -5.03 -28.17
N SER A 408 -12.72 -4.17 -27.62
CA SER A 408 -11.27 -4.30 -27.72
C SER A 408 -10.63 -5.12 -26.60
N ILE A 409 -11.23 -5.08 -25.40
CA ILE A 409 -10.75 -5.73 -24.18
C ILE A 409 -11.92 -6.46 -23.52
N PRO A 410 -12.26 -7.68 -23.98
CA PRO A 410 -13.46 -8.39 -23.51
C PRO A 410 -13.48 -8.69 -22.00
N ASP A 411 -12.32 -8.74 -21.38
CA ASP A 411 -12.08 -8.99 -19.95
C ASP A 411 -11.69 -7.72 -19.16
N PHE A 412 -12.03 -6.53 -19.68
CA PHE A 412 -11.79 -5.27 -18.98
C PHE A 412 -12.48 -5.25 -17.61
N GLY A 413 -11.72 -4.88 -16.56
CA GLY A 413 -12.19 -4.99 -15.18
C GLY A 413 -13.14 -3.87 -14.74
N GLY A 414 -13.00 -2.67 -15.29
CA GLY A 414 -13.79 -1.52 -14.91
C GLY A 414 -13.00 -0.25 -14.62
N PHE A 415 -13.61 0.69 -13.90
CA PHE A 415 -13.03 2.00 -13.64
C PHE A 415 -12.72 2.22 -12.16
N LEU A 416 -11.55 2.85 -11.92
CA LEU A 416 -11.23 3.56 -10.68
C LEU A 416 -11.56 5.03 -10.88
N VAL A 417 -12.21 5.68 -9.87
CA VAL A 417 -12.63 7.09 -9.98
C VAL A 417 -12.25 7.87 -8.73
N LYS A 418 -11.58 8.99 -8.92
CA LYS A 418 -11.41 10.08 -7.95
C LYS A 418 -12.27 11.24 -8.42
N ALA A 419 -13.19 11.73 -7.58
CA ALA A 419 -14.14 12.78 -7.94
C ALA A 419 -14.32 13.77 -6.79
N ASN A 420 -14.57 15.05 -7.12
CA ASN A 420 -14.79 16.16 -6.19
C ASN A 420 -13.69 16.27 -5.11
N SER A 421 -12.44 16.05 -5.50
CA SER A 421 -11.29 16.17 -4.61
C SER A 421 -10.08 16.66 -5.39
N GLU A 422 -9.32 17.61 -4.83
CA GLU A 422 -8.08 18.15 -5.40
C GLU A 422 -8.23 18.60 -6.87
N GLY A 423 -9.31 19.31 -7.16
CA GLY A 423 -9.57 19.84 -8.51
C GLY A 423 -10.09 18.82 -9.52
N GLN A 424 -10.29 17.56 -9.14
CA GLN A 424 -10.94 16.58 -10.02
C GLN A 424 -12.45 16.83 -10.08
N PRO A 425 -13.07 16.92 -11.27
CA PRO A 425 -14.50 17.09 -11.42
C PRO A 425 -15.28 15.89 -10.89
N GLY A 426 -16.50 16.15 -10.43
CA GLY A 426 -17.35 15.10 -9.89
C GLY A 426 -18.82 15.44 -9.89
N PRO A 427 -19.68 14.54 -9.36
CA PRO A 427 -21.12 14.72 -9.35
C PRO A 427 -21.59 15.93 -8.51
N ALA A 428 -20.82 16.34 -7.47
CA ALA A 428 -21.19 17.49 -6.65
C ALA A 428 -21.17 18.81 -7.42
N ASP A 429 -20.40 18.91 -8.52
CA ASP A 429 -20.39 20.08 -9.42
C ASP A 429 -21.75 20.30 -10.08
N TYR A 430 -22.63 19.30 -10.07
CA TYR A 430 -23.97 19.28 -10.64
C TYR A 430 -25.06 19.13 -9.56
N GLY A 431 -24.72 19.24 -8.27
CA GLY A 431 -25.66 19.07 -7.17
C GLY A 431 -26.06 17.61 -6.89
N HIS A 432 -25.26 16.64 -7.32
CA HIS A 432 -25.48 15.20 -7.14
C HIS A 432 -24.49 14.58 -6.17
N THR A 433 -24.84 13.39 -5.64
CA THR A 433 -24.02 12.66 -4.69
C THR A 433 -22.96 11.80 -5.38
N HIS A 434 -21.93 11.36 -4.62
CA HIS A 434 -20.98 10.37 -5.09
C HIS A 434 -21.64 9.07 -5.58
N ALA A 435 -22.75 8.66 -4.93
CA ALA A 435 -23.52 7.49 -5.36
C ALA A 435 -24.16 7.68 -6.73
N ASP A 436 -24.70 8.87 -7.04
CA ASP A 436 -25.30 9.15 -8.35
C ASP A 436 -24.26 9.05 -9.47
N GLY A 437 -23.07 9.62 -9.27
CA GLY A 437 -21.96 9.52 -10.22
C GLY A 437 -21.48 8.09 -10.41
N ALA A 438 -21.24 7.37 -9.31
CA ALA A 438 -20.78 5.99 -9.34
C ALA A 438 -21.81 5.06 -10.02
N ASN A 439 -23.09 5.26 -9.73
CA ASN A 439 -24.18 4.46 -10.28
C ASN A 439 -24.34 4.66 -11.79
N MET A 440 -24.11 5.87 -12.29
CA MET A 440 -24.08 6.14 -13.74
C MET A 440 -23.02 5.30 -14.44
N LEU A 441 -21.80 5.27 -13.91
CA LEU A 441 -20.70 4.49 -14.47
C LEU A 441 -20.94 2.99 -14.32
N ALA A 442 -21.43 2.55 -13.15
CA ALA A 442 -21.76 1.15 -12.91
C ALA A 442 -22.84 0.64 -13.87
N ALA A 443 -23.84 1.46 -14.19
CA ALA A 443 -24.87 1.12 -15.17
C ALA A 443 -24.29 0.92 -16.58
N ALA A 444 -23.28 1.71 -16.95
CA ALA A 444 -22.59 1.55 -18.25
C ALA A 444 -21.74 0.28 -18.33
N LEU A 445 -21.11 -0.12 -17.22
CA LEU A 445 -20.22 -1.30 -17.16
C LEU A 445 -20.98 -2.61 -16.88
N SER A 446 -22.13 -2.56 -16.21
CA SER A 446 -22.91 -3.71 -15.74
C SER A 446 -23.25 -4.74 -16.83
N PRO A 447 -23.63 -4.38 -18.08
CA PRO A 447 -23.89 -5.36 -19.12
C PRO A 447 -22.70 -6.26 -19.47
N HIS A 448 -21.49 -5.82 -19.11
CA HIS A 448 -20.23 -6.50 -19.40
C HIS A 448 -19.59 -7.14 -18.16
N GLY A 449 -20.17 -6.95 -16.96
CA GLY A 449 -19.64 -7.46 -15.70
C GLY A 449 -18.48 -6.65 -15.10
N GLY A 450 -18.23 -5.44 -15.62
CA GLY A 450 -17.23 -4.53 -15.07
C GLY A 450 -17.70 -3.85 -13.78
N ILE A 451 -16.73 -3.36 -13.01
CA ILE A 451 -16.97 -2.74 -11.69
C ILE A 451 -16.50 -1.28 -11.65
N VAL A 452 -17.03 -0.55 -10.67
CA VAL A 452 -16.57 0.80 -10.33
C VAL A 452 -15.95 0.76 -8.93
N MET A 453 -14.70 1.19 -8.82
CA MET A 453 -13.99 1.47 -7.57
C MET A 453 -14.03 2.99 -7.37
N TRP A 454 -14.86 3.45 -6.45
CA TRP A 454 -15.05 4.87 -6.17
C TRP A 454 -14.30 5.27 -4.92
N ARG A 455 -13.27 6.13 -5.06
CA ARG A 455 -12.43 6.51 -3.94
C ARG A 455 -13.16 7.42 -2.96
N ALA A 456 -13.17 7.05 -1.68
CA ALA A 456 -13.60 7.89 -0.57
C ALA A 456 -12.47 8.83 -0.14
N PHE A 457 -12.09 9.72 -1.04
CA PHE A 457 -11.04 10.69 -0.82
C PHE A 457 -11.60 12.09 -1.10
N VAL A 458 -11.89 12.81 -0.04
CA VAL A 458 -12.52 14.13 -0.10
C VAL A 458 -11.70 15.09 0.74
N TYR A 459 -11.38 16.23 0.14
CA TYR A 459 -10.88 17.40 0.84
C TYR A 459 -11.80 18.56 0.52
N SER A 460 -12.74 18.81 1.44
CA SER A 460 -13.65 19.95 1.36
C SER A 460 -13.30 20.94 2.47
N ASP A 461 -13.08 22.20 2.12
CA ASP A 461 -12.88 23.30 3.07
C ASP A 461 -14.24 23.73 3.65
N ASN A 462 -14.83 22.87 4.47
CA ASN A 462 -16.13 23.11 5.10
C ASN A 462 -16.02 23.40 6.59
N GLY A 463 -14.80 23.66 7.09
CA GLY A 463 -14.54 23.98 8.49
C GLY A 463 -14.66 22.78 9.46
N THR A 464 -14.89 21.55 8.96
CA THR A 464 -14.90 20.33 9.78
C THR A 464 -13.49 19.76 9.91
N ASP A 465 -13.26 18.93 10.91
CA ASP A 465 -11.99 18.23 11.09
C ASP A 465 -11.70 17.34 9.86
N ARG A 466 -10.51 17.54 9.27
CA ARG A 466 -10.10 16.88 8.03
C ARG A 466 -10.25 15.37 8.08
N ILE A 467 -9.92 14.72 9.19
CA ILE A 467 -10.03 13.26 9.30
C ILE A 467 -11.47 12.75 9.31
N GLY A 468 -12.44 13.64 9.52
CA GLY A 468 -13.86 13.29 9.54
C GLY A 468 -14.59 13.51 8.21
N GLN A 469 -13.96 14.17 7.24
CA GLN A 469 -14.65 14.62 6.02
C GLN A 469 -15.16 13.45 5.17
N SER A 470 -14.29 12.47 4.86
CA SER A 470 -14.71 11.29 4.08
C SER A 470 -15.83 10.50 4.74
N TYR A 471 -15.79 10.35 6.09
CA TYR A 471 -16.86 9.70 6.81
C TYR A 471 -18.19 10.46 6.68
N ASN A 472 -18.16 11.78 6.84
CA ASN A 472 -19.36 12.62 6.75
C ASN A 472 -20.01 12.55 5.38
N GLU A 473 -19.24 12.45 4.32
CA GLU A 473 -19.76 12.38 2.94
C GLU A 473 -20.23 10.98 2.54
N PHE A 474 -19.47 9.94 2.90
CA PHE A 474 -19.76 8.59 2.42
C PHE A 474 -20.70 7.79 3.32
N LYS A 475 -20.65 7.95 4.65
CA LYS A 475 -21.54 7.22 5.56
C LYS A 475 -23.03 7.39 5.26
N PRO A 476 -23.54 8.59 4.92
CA PRO A 476 -24.96 8.77 4.55
C PRO A 476 -25.36 8.09 3.24
N LEU A 477 -24.39 7.66 2.44
CA LEU A 477 -24.58 7.01 1.14
C LEU A 477 -24.57 5.48 1.24
N ASP A 478 -24.43 4.92 2.46
CA ASP A 478 -24.46 3.47 2.64
C ASP A 478 -25.77 2.87 2.08
N GLY A 479 -25.64 1.84 1.26
CA GLY A 479 -26.76 1.18 0.57
C GLY A 479 -27.33 1.95 -0.64
N LYS A 480 -26.75 3.10 -1.04
CA LYS A 480 -27.18 3.86 -2.21
C LYS A 480 -26.37 3.56 -3.48
N PHE A 481 -25.28 2.83 -3.33
CA PHE A 481 -24.45 2.39 -4.46
C PHE A 481 -25.04 1.11 -5.09
N ASN A 482 -25.09 1.07 -6.42
CA ASN A 482 -25.57 -0.09 -7.17
C ASN A 482 -24.62 -1.30 -7.01
N SER A 483 -25.14 -2.49 -7.27
CA SER A 483 -24.32 -3.70 -7.42
C SER A 483 -23.26 -3.48 -8.51
N GLY A 484 -22.03 -3.92 -8.28
CA GLY A 484 -20.90 -3.63 -9.17
C GLY A 484 -20.10 -2.38 -8.79
N THR A 485 -20.52 -1.65 -7.74
CA THR A 485 -19.76 -0.54 -7.18
C THR A 485 -19.18 -0.92 -5.81
N MET A 486 -17.95 -0.51 -5.55
CA MET A 486 -17.35 -0.53 -4.22
C MET A 486 -16.74 0.83 -3.89
N VAL A 487 -16.72 1.18 -2.62
CA VAL A 487 -16.04 2.38 -2.13
C VAL A 487 -14.64 2.02 -1.69
N GLN A 488 -13.64 2.65 -2.33
CA GLN A 488 -12.22 2.43 -2.04
C GLN A 488 -11.74 3.42 -0.98
N VAL A 489 -11.33 2.89 0.18
CA VAL A 489 -11.05 3.64 1.41
C VAL A 489 -9.59 3.46 1.80
N LYS A 490 -8.90 4.56 2.08
CA LYS A 490 -7.51 4.54 2.59
C LYS A 490 -7.42 3.80 3.92
N ASN A 491 -6.24 3.27 4.23
CA ASN A 491 -6.00 2.55 5.47
C ASN A 491 -6.21 3.39 6.74
N GLY A 492 -5.97 4.69 6.66
CA GLY A 492 -6.22 5.67 7.73
C GLY A 492 -7.07 6.84 7.25
N PRO A 493 -7.60 7.66 8.17
CA PRO A 493 -8.53 8.75 7.83
C PRO A 493 -7.87 10.00 7.24
N LEU A 494 -6.54 10.07 7.25
CA LEU A 494 -5.82 11.23 6.71
C LEU A 494 -5.25 10.92 5.32
N ASP A 495 -4.07 10.35 5.22
CA ASP A 495 -3.40 10.18 3.92
C ASP A 495 -2.14 9.31 3.98
N PHE A 496 -2.25 8.03 4.31
CA PHE A 496 -1.13 7.09 4.32
C PHE A 496 0.07 7.53 5.17
N GLN A 497 -0.19 8.25 6.26
CA GLN A 497 0.85 8.72 7.17
C GLN A 497 1.65 7.57 7.82
N PRO A 498 2.83 7.80 8.35
CA PRO A 498 3.64 6.79 9.03
C PRO A 498 2.88 5.94 10.06
N ARG A 499 1.93 6.55 10.78
CA ARG A 499 0.95 5.85 11.60
C ARG A 499 -0.35 6.62 11.70
N GLU A 500 -1.43 5.95 11.32
CA GLU A 500 -2.81 6.43 11.50
C GLU A 500 -3.64 5.33 12.16
N PRO A 501 -4.71 5.67 12.90
CA PRO A 501 -5.73 4.68 13.24
C PRO A 501 -6.40 4.19 11.96
N PHE A 502 -7.06 3.02 12.00
CA PHE A 502 -7.84 2.57 10.85
C PHE A 502 -8.97 3.56 10.51
N HIS A 503 -9.33 3.64 9.23
CA HIS A 503 -10.35 4.59 8.75
C HIS A 503 -11.75 4.26 9.29
N GLN A 504 -12.49 5.28 9.75
CA GLN A 504 -13.80 5.14 10.41
C GLN A 504 -14.87 4.48 9.53
N LEU A 505 -14.76 4.54 8.21
CA LEU A 505 -15.71 3.90 7.30
C LEU A 505 -15.69 2.36 7.40
N PHE A 506 -14.56 1.75 7.79
CA PHE A 506 -14.52 0.30 7.99
C PHE A 506 -15.44 -0.11 9.15
N GLY A 507 -16.46 -0.89 8.81
CA GLY A 507 -17.52 -1.30 9.72
C GLY A 507 -18.70 -0.32 9.83
N ALA A 508 -18.62 0.87 9.19
CA ALA A 508 -19.70 1.87 9.20
C ALA A 508 -20.63 1.78 7.99
N MET A 509 -20.29 1.02 6.94
CA MET A 509 -21.07 0.92 5.70
C MET A 509 -21.47 -0.53 5.40
N PRO A 510 -22.34 -1.17 6.21
CA PRO A 510 -22.64 -2.60 6.09
C PRO A 510 -23.37 -3.00 4.80
N SER A 511 -23.93 -2.04 4.07
CA SER A 511 -24.71 -2.27 2.83
C SER A 511 -23.94 -1.94 1.56
N THR A 512 -22.74 -1.39 1.66
CA THR A 512 -21.89 -0.98 0.53
C THR A 512 -20.53 -1.65 0.62
N PRO A 513 -20.09 -2.42 -0.37
CA PRO A 513 -18.77 -3.04 -0.38
C PRO A 513 -17.65 -2.01 -0.22
N LEU A 514 -16.71 -2.28 0.70
CA LEU A 514 -15.53 -1.46 0.91
C LEU A 514 -14.28 -2.19 0.44
N ALA A 515 -13.41 -1.46 -0.25
CA ALA A 515 -12.05 -1.88 -0.58
C ALA A 515 -11.04 -1.14 0.31
N LEU A 516 -10.02 -1.83 0.78
CA LEU A 516 -8.90 -1.20 1.48
C LEU A 516 -7.87 -0.69 0.46
N GLU A 517 -7.56 0.61 0.50
CA GLU A 517 -6.46 1.21 -0.26
C GLU A 517 -5.26 1.43 0.66
N VAL A 518 -4.10 0.89 0.25
CA VAL A 518 -2.80 1.13 0.91
C VAL A 518 -1.83 1.77 -0.07
N GLN A 519 -0.76 2.39 0.43
CA GLN A 519 0.26 3.00 -0.42
C GLN A 519 1.59 2.26 -0.30
N ILE A 520 2.06 1.72 -1.43
CA ILE A 520 3.34 1.01 -1.51
C ILE A 520 4.48 2.01 -1.75
N THR A 521 4.16 3.18 -2.31
CA THR A 521 5.11 4.24 -2.70
C THR A 521 5.87 4.86 -1.54
N LYS A 522 5.34 4.82 -0.32
CA LYS A 522 5.93 5.45 0.88
C LYS A 522 6.08 6.97 0.79
N GLU A 523 5.10 7.66 0.24
CA GLU A 523 5.08 9.10 0.05
C GLU A 523 5.48 9.90 1.31
N TYR A 524 5.03 9.45 2.48
CA TYR A 524 5.27 10.08 3.78
C TYR A 524 6.29 9.32 4.63
N LEU A 525 6.93 8.26 4.10
CA LEU A 525 7.80 7.38 4.85
C LEU A 525 9.24 7.35 4.29
N GLY A 526 9.72 8.51 3.82
CA GLY A 526 11.08 8.67 3.30
C GLY A 526 11.28 8.05 1.91
N GLU A 527 10.19 7.89 1.15
CA GLU A 527 10.18 7.56 -0.28
C GLU A 527 11.05 6.34 -0.63
N ASP A 528 11.95 6.42 -1.62
CA ASP A 528 12.87 5.34 -1.96
C ASP A 528 14.01 5.17 -0.93
N THR A 529 14.32 6.22 -0.18
CA THR A 529 15.55 6.36 0.59
C THR A 529 15.53 5.65 1.94
N HIS A 530 14.44 5.82 2.72
CA HIS A 530 14.37 5.23 4.06
C HIS A 530 13.92 3.78 4.00
N LEU A 531 14.61 2.90 4.72
CA LEU A 531 14.11 1.56 4.95
C LEU A 531 12.88 1.66 5.86
N ALA A 532 11.73 1.32 5.31
CA ALA A 532 10.46 1.16 6.00
C ALA A 532 9.71 -0.01 5.38
N TYR A 533 9.67 -1.13 6.08
CA TYR A 533 8.86 -2.29 5.71
C TYR A 533 7.43 -2.07 6.18
N LEU A 534 6.49 -2.04 5.23
CA LEU A 534 5.10 -1.66 5.48
C LEU A 534 4.20 -2.83 5.92
N GLY A 535 4.69 -4.06 5.83
CA GLY A 535 3.96 -5.24 6.29
C GLY A 535 3.37 -5.08 7.71
N PRO A 536 4.13 -4.62 8.72
CA PRO A 536 3.61 -4.37 10.05
C PRO A 536 2.51 -3.31 10.12
N MET A 537 2.58 -2.25 9.28
CA MET A 537 1.55 -1.21 9.21
C MET A 537 0.24 -1.76 8.66
N TRP A 538 0.32 -2.51 7.57
CA TRP A 538 -0.88 -3.08 6.96
C TRP A 538 -1.49 -4.19 7.81
N GLN A 539 -0.66 -5.00 8.48
CA GLN A 539 -1.14 -5.97 9.46
C GLN A 539 -1.84 -5.28 10.64
N GLU A 540 -1.30 -4.18 11.17
CA GLU A 540 -1.92 -3.39 12.25
C GLU A 540 -3.33 -2.93 11.83
N VAL A 541 -3.50 -2.41 10.62
CA VAL A 541 -4.81 -1.99 10.11
C VAL A 541 -5.73 -3.18 9.89
N LEU A 542 -5.29 -4.24 9.21
CA LEU A 542 -6.10 -5.42 8.93
C LEU A 542 -6.60 -6.13 10.20
N GLN A 543 -5.79 -6.13 11.26
CA GLN A 543 -6.12 -6.73 12.55
C GLN A 543 -6.84 -5.77 13.51
N SER A 544 -7.04 -4.50 13.13
CA SER A 544 -7.80 -3.55 13.92
C SER A 544 -9.26 -3.98 14.00
N ASP A 545 -9.78 -4.04 15.23
CA ASP A 545 -11.17 -4.42 15.49
C ASP A 545 -12.07 -3.17 15.42
N THR A 546 -12.97 -3.16 14.47
CA THR A 546 -13.94 -2.07 14.27
C THR A 546 -15.06 -2.10 15.32
N TYR A 547 -15.27 -3.24 15.97
CA TYR A 547 -16.40 -3.48 16.87
C TYR A 547 -17.78 -3.24 16.25
N ALA A 548 -17.89 -3.14 14.93
CA ALA A 548 -19.16 -2.86 14.24
C ALA A 548 -20.26 -3.87 14.56
N LYS A 549 -19.90 -5.13 14.72
CA LYS A 549 -20.80 -6.23 15.14
C LYS A 549 -20.30 -6.92 16.41
N GLY A 550 -19.61 -6.18 17.28
CA GLY A 550 -18.97 -6.70 18.48
C GLY A 550 -17.50 -7.09 18.22
N GLN A 551 -16.88 -7.73 19.23
CA GLN A 551 -15.50 -8.16 19.18
C GLN A 551 -15.25 -9.14 18.02
N GLY A 552 -14.13 -8.95 17.32
CA GLY A 552 -13.73 -9.76 16.15
C GLY A 552 -14.20 -9.19 14.81
N SER A 553 -14.81 -8.00 14.79
CA SER A 553 -15.18 -7.28 13.58
C SER A 553 -13.94 -6.60 12.94
N LEU A 554 -12.93 -7.40 12.60
CA LEU A 554 -11.66 -6.90 12.07
C LEU A 554 -11.84 -6.20 10.71
N VAL A 555 -11.00 -5.22 10.41
CA VAL A 555 -10.93 -4.60 9.06
C VAL A 555 -10.74 -5.68 8.00
N ALA A 556 -9.90 -6.69 8.26
CA ALA A 556 -9.74 -7.86 7.39
C ALA A 556 -11.08 -8.56 7.06
N ARG A 557 -12.01 -8.65 8.04
CA ARG A 557 -13.34 -9.27 7.86
C ARG A 557 -14.29 -8.36 7.07
N VAL A 558 -14.10 -7.06 7.13
CA VAL A 558 -14.84 -6.11 6.28
C VAL A 558 -14.45 -6.32 4.81
N ILE A 559 -13.14 -6.27 4.53
CA ILE A 559 -12.64 -6.28 3.14
C ILE A 559 -12.67 -7.66 2.46
N ASP A 560 -12.66 -8.78 3.22
CA ASP A 560 -12.85 -10.11 2.67
C ASP A 560 -14.35 -10.47 2.52
N GLY A 561 -15.24 -9.60 2.97
CA GLY A 561 -16.68 -9.71 2.84
C GLY A 561 -17.36 -10.60 3.87
N THR A 562 -16.61 -11.21 4.80
CA THR A 562 -17.20 -12.16 5.78
C THR A 562 -18.00 -11.46 6.87
N LEU A 563 -17.68 -10.20 7.21
CA LEU A 563 -18.42 -9.44 8.21
C LEU A 563 -19.83 -9.05 7.73
N ASP A 564 -19.94 -8.50 6.52
CA ASP A 564 -21.16 -7.89 5.99
C ASP A 564 -21.73 -8.64 4.78
N SER A 565 -21.18 -9.80 4.44
CA SER A 565 -21.60 -10.63 3.31
C SER A 565 -21.48 -9.93 1.95
N TYR A 566 -20.46 -9.07 1.79
CA TYR A 566 -20.21 -8.41 0.52
C TYR A 566 -19.96 -9.40 -0.60
N LYS A 567 -20.52 -9.10 -1.77
CA LYS A 567 -20.30 -9.88 -3.00
C LYS A 567 -19.07 -9.43 -3.78
N LEU A 568 -18.64 -8.20 -3.58
CA LEU A 568 -17.40 -7.65 -4.13
C LEU A 568 -16.42 -7.39 -2.98
N THR A 569 -15.20 -7.85 -3.14
CA THR A 569 -14.14 -7.68 -2.15
C THR A 569 -12.85 -7.27 -2.85
N ALA A 570 -12.15 -6.28 -2.30
CA ALA A 570 -10.91 -5.80 -2.88
C ALA A 570 -9.91 -5.26 -1.86
N MET A 571 -8.63 -5.35 -2.23
CA MET A 571 -7.54 -4.61 -1.65
C MET A 571 -6.73 -3.99 -2.79
N ALA A 572 -6.50 -2.68 -2.72
CA ALA A 572 -5.78 -1.89 -3.71
C ALA A 572 -4.49 -1.34 -3.13
N GLY A 573 -3.42 -1.33 -3.92
CA GLY A 573 -2.11 -0.80 -3.51
C GLY A 573 -1.61 0.23 -4.51
N VAL A 574 -1.36 1.46 -4.04
CA VAL A 574 -0.73 2.49 -4.86
C VAL A 574 0.69 2.06 -5.16
N SER A 575 0.96 1.81 -6.42
CA SER A 575 2.21 1.25 -6.91
C SER A 575 3.35 2.28 -6.85
N GLY A 576 4.54 1.86 -6.45
CA GLY A 576 5.77 2.64 -6.57
C GLY A 576 6.71 2.07 -7.64
N ILE A 577 6.18 1.31 -8.59
CA ILE A 577 6.93 0.57 -9.59
C ILE A 577 7.31 1.49 -10.74
N GLY A 578 8.60 1.57 -11.04
CA GLY A 578 9.11 2.43 -12.10
C GLY A 578 10.17 1.76 -12.97
N SER A 579 10.86 2.58 -13.76
CA SER A 579 11.84 2.11 -14.78
C SER A 579 13.21 1.72 -14.23
N ASP A 580 13.50 1.96 -12.95
CA ASP A 580 14.78 1.57 -12.33
C ASP A 580 15.02 0.07 -12.43
N ALA A 581 16.30 -0.35 -12.46
CA ALA A 581 16.66 -1.76 -12.56
C ALA A 581 16.01 -2.59 -11.45
N ASN A 582 16.02 -2.10 -10.21
CA ASN A 582 15.39 -2.76 -9.07
C ASN A 582 13.88 -2.53 -8.94
N TRP A 583 13.22 -1.88 -9.89
CA TRP A 583 11.78 -1.60 -10.00
C TRP A 583 11.20 -0.61 -8.97
N MET A 584 11.80 -0.47 -7.80
CA MET A 584 11.19 0.20 -6.65
C MET A 584 12.09 1.27 -6.01
N GLY A 585 13.17 1.70 -6.71
CA GLY A 585 14.13 2.69 -6.21
C GLY A 585 15.09 2.14 -5.16
N SER A 586 14.67 1.19 -4.32
CA SER A 586 15.55 0.48 -3.39
C SER A 586 15.16 -1.00 -3.26
N HIS A 587 16.13 -1.83 -2.82
CA HIS A 587 15.91 -3.28 -2.69
C HIS A 587 14.81 -3.60 -1.65
N PHE A 588 14.77 -2.91 -0.51
CA PHE A 588 13.76 -3.16 0.51
C PHE A 588 12.34 -2.67 0.14
N ASN A 589 12.22 -1.74 -0.82
CA ASN A 589 10.90 -1.35 -1.31
C ASN A 589 10.22 -2.49 -2.08
N GLN A 590 10.99 -3.40 -2.69
CA GLN A 590 10.45 -4.63 -3.28
C GLN A 590 9.71 -5.50 -2.26
N ALA A 591 10.15 -5.51 -0.99
CA ALA A 591 9.48 -6.23 0.08
C ALA A 591 8.06 -5.68 0.34
N ASN A 592 7.83 -4.38 0.14
CA ASN A 592 6.52 -3.78 0.28
C ASN A 592 5.56 -4.22 -0.83
N TRP A 593 6.03 -4.29 -2.08
CA TRP A 593 5.25 -4.86 -3.18
C TRP A 593 4.92 -6.34 -2.91
N TYR A 594 5.92 -7.12 -2.48
CA TYR A 594 5.73 -8.53 -2.11
C TYR A 594 4.68 -8.68 -0.99
N ALA A 595 4.82 -7.91 0.09
CA ALA A 595 3.92 -7.95 1.24
C ALA A 595 2.49 -7.56 0.88
N PHE A 596 2.31 -6.56 0.03
CA PHE A 596 0.98 -6.18 -0.47
C PHE A 596 0.29 -7.38 -1.13
N GLY A 597 0.94 -8.04 -2.09
CA GLY A 597 0.35 -9.18 -2.78
C GLY A 597 0.00 -10.33 -1.84
N ARG A 598 0.89 -10.65 -0.88
CA ARG A 598 0.66 -11.74 0.10
C ARG A 598 -0.48 -11.42 1.06
N LEU A 599 -0.56 -10.19 1.60
CA LEU A 599 -1.65 -9.76 2.48
C LEU A 599 -2.98 -9.62 1.74
N ALA A 600 -2.97 -9.15 0.49
CA ALA A 600 -4.16 -9.09 -0.33
C ALA A 600 -4.69 -10.49 -0.69
N TRP A 601 -3.80 -11.49 -0.85
CA TRP A 601 -4.17 -12.89 -1.00
C TRP A 601 -4.78 -13.47 0.29
N ASN A 602 -4.12 -13.24 1.41
CA ASN A 602 -4.56 -13.70 2.73
C ASN A 602 -4.27 -12.65 3.82
N PRO A 603 -5.28 -11.84 4.23
CA PRO A 603 -5.12 -10.80 5.25
C PRO A 603 -4.75 -11.31 6.65
N ASP A 604 -4.77 -12.62 6.88
CA ASP A 604 -4.40 -13.22 8.17
C ASP A 604 -2.92 -13.64 8.25
N MET A 605 -2.15 -13.45 7.18
CA MET A 605 -0.70 -13.69 7.22
C MET A 605 -0.01 -12.68 8.14
N THR A 606 1.08 -13.11 8.77
CA THR A 606 1.89 -12.20 9.57
C THR A 606 2.91 -11.47 8.69
N ALA A 607 3.18 -10.22 9.02
CA ALA A 607 4.22 -9.43 8.35
C ALA A 607 5.61 -10.08 8.48
N GLN A 608 5.85 -10.79 9.60
CA GLN A 608 7.10 -11.50 9.85
C GLN A 608 7.29 -12.69 8.91
N ASP A 609 6.26 -13.54 8.73
CA ASP A 609 6.35 -14.69 7.82
C ASP A 609 6.58 -14.22 6.38
N ILE A 610 5.91 -13.12 5.98
CA ILE A 610 6.07 -12.53 4.65
C ILE A 610 7.48 -11.95 4.46
N ALA A 611 8.05 -11.30 5.49
CA ALA A 611 9.43 -10.81 5.44
C ALA A 611 10.42 -11.98 5.31
N ASP A 612 10.25 -13.04 6.09
CA ASP A 612 11.08 -14.25 6.04
C ASP A 612 11.02 -14.90 4.64
N GLU A 613 9.81 -15.07 4.07
CA GLU A 613 9.65 -15.57 2.68
C GLU A 613 10.41 -14.69 1.67
N TRP A 614 10.26 -13.37 1.75
CA TRP A 614 10.89 -12.45 0.80
C TRP A 614 12.41 -12.45 0.92
N ILE A 615 12.95 -12.42 2.15
CA ILE A 615 14.41 -12.45 2.39
C ILE A 615 15.03 -13.72 1.81
N ARG A 616 14.39 -14.89 2.03
CA ARG A 616 14.88 -16.18 1.52
C ARG A 616 14.93 -16.21 0.00
N GLN A 617 13.93 -15.66 -0.66
CA GLN A 617 13.86 -15.62 -2.12
C GLN A 617 14.76 -14.54 -2.72
N THR A 618 15.02 -13.45 -1.99
CA THR A 618 15.74 -12.28 -2.49
C THR A 618 17.22 -12.28 -2.12
N PHE A 619 17.57 -12.64 -0.90
CA PHE A 619 18.96 -12.60 -0.42
C PHE A 619 19.54 -14.00 -0.21
N SER A 620 19.10 -14.70 0.84
CA SER A 620 19.69 -15.99 1.22
C SER A 620 18.77 -16.75 2.17
N ASN A 621 18.90 -18.09 2.16
CA ASN A 621 18.28 -18.96 3.16
C ASN A 621 19.15 -19.18 4.41
N ASP A 622 20.40 -18.65 4.45
CA ASP A 622 21.30 -18.73 5.60
C ASP A 622 20.71 -17.96 6.80
N PRO A 623 20.49 -18.60 7.97
CA PRO A 623 19.97 -17.91 9.16
C PRO A 623 20.81 -16.71 9.60
N VAL A 624 22.11 -16.67 9.28
CA VAL A 624 22.98 -15.51 9.55
C VAL A 624 22.56 -14.28 8.74
N VAL A 625 21.88 -14.47 7.62
CA VAL A 625 21.25 -13.40 6.82
C VAL A 625 19.80 -13.19 7.22
N VAL A 626 19.02 -14.27 7.26
CA VAL A 626 17.56 -14.20 7.47
C VAL A 626 17.22 -13.53 8.81
N THR A 627 17.83 -13.96 9.90
CA THR A 627 17.48 -13.48 11.25
C THR A 627 17.69 -11.97 11.44
N PRO A 628 18.88 -11.40 11.21
CA PRO A 628 19.10 -9.96 11.41
C PRO A 628 18.31 -9.12 10.40
N VAL A 629 18.14 -9.56 9.16
CA VAL A 629 17.39 -8.80 8.15
C VAL A 629 15.89 -8.79 8.47
N THR A 630 15.32 -9.92 8.92
CA THR A 630 13.92 -9.95 9.39
C THR A 630 13.72 -8.97 10.55
N GLN A 631 14.65 -8.97 11.53
CA GLN A 631 14.57 -8.06 12.67
C GLN A 631 14.66 -6.59 12.24
N MET A 632 15.58 -6.26 11.32
CA MET A 632 15.68 -4.91 10.76
C MET A 632 14.37 -4.49 10.07
N MET A 633 13.81 -5.35 9.22
CA MET A 633 12.55 -5.08 8.52
C MET A 633 11.39 -4.85 9.49
N MET A 634 11.19 -5.76 10.44
CA MET A 634 10.06 -5.70 11.37
C MET A 634 10.08 -4.44 12.25
N ASN A 635 11.27 -3.94 12.61
CA ASN A 635 11.42 -2.74 13.42
C ASN A 635 11.43 -1.44 12.61
N SER A 636 11.71 -1.50 11.32
CA SER A 636 12.02 -0.33 10.48
C SER A 636 10.91 0.73 10.45
N ARG A 637 9.64 0.31 10.34
CA ARG A 637 8.49 1.24 10.37
C ARG A 637 8.38 1.94 11.72
N GLN A 638 8.48 1.22 12.85
CA GLN A 638 8.42 1.84 14.19
C GLN A 638 9.58 2.80 14.44
N ASN A 639 10.78 2.46 13.96
CA ASN A 639 11.94 3.33 14.02
C ASN A 639 11.66 4.66 13.30
N LEU A 640 11.06 4.57 12.10
CA LEU A 640 10.66 5.73 11.30
C LEU A 640 9.61 6.58 12.01
N VAL A 641 8.54 5.96 12.52
CA VAL A 641 7.50 6.66 13.31
C VAL A 641 8.13 7.42 14.47
N ASN A 642 9.10 6.82 15.16
CA ASN A 642 9.74 7.46 16.30
C ASN A 642 10.51 8.73 15.93
N TYR A 643 11.21 8.78 14.77
CA TYR A 643 11.95 10.00 14.42
C TYR A 643 11.15 10.97 13.53
N MET A 644 9.98 10.61 13.01
CA MET A 644 9.12 11.50 12.22
C MET A 644 7.91 11.97 13.03
N GLU A 645 7.08 11.06 13.51
CA GLU A 645 5.73 11.32 14.02
C GLU A 645 5.40 10.50 15.29
N PRO A 646 6.21 10.67 16.35
CA PRO A 646 6.01 9.88 17.57
C PRO A 646 4.71 10.21 18.29
N ILE A 647 4.20 9.25 19.07
CA ILE A 647 3.04 9.32 19.98
C ILE A 647 1.75 9.89 19.37
N GLY A 648 1.53 9.65 18.08
CA GLY A 648 0.31 10.07 17.37
C GLY A 648 0.38 11.45 16.73
N LEU A 649 1.57 12.04 16.61
CA LEU A 649 1.78 13.14 15.66
C LEU A 649 1.59 12.63 14.24
N VAL A 650 1.07 13.47 13.36
CA VAL A 650 0.88 13.16 11.93
C VAL A 650 1.14 14.40 11.08
N HIS A 651 1.50 14.19 9.83
CA HIS A 651 1.66 15.22 8.81
C HIS A 651 2.66 16.32 9.21
N MET A 652 3.81 15.88 9.73
CA MET A 652 4.88 16.78 10.21
C MET A 652 5.83 17.25 9.11
N MET A 653 5.62 16.86 7.85
CA MET A 653 6.49 17.06 6.72
C MET A 653 6.12 18.30 5.89
N GLY A 654 7.04 18.74 5.02
CA GLY A 654 6.81 19.83 4.06
C GLY A 654 5.72 19.48 3.05
N SER A 655 4.86 20.47 2.74
CA SER A 655 3.63 20.27 2.00
C SER A 655 3.78 19.84 0.54
N ASN A 656 4.88 20.19 -0.13
CA ASN A 656 5.00 19.94 -1.57
C ASN A 656 5.77 18.67 -1.92
N ASN A 657 6.65 18.21 -1.02
CA ASN A 657 7.50 17.05 -1.27
C ASN A 657 7.25 15.88 -0.30
N HIS A 658 6.54 16.12 0.78
CA HIS A 658 6.19 15.16 1.83
C HIS A 658 7.40 14.37 2.41
N TYR A 659 8.61 14.95 2.32
CA TYR A 659 9.86 14.26 2.64
C TYR A 659 10.49 14.73 3.95
N GLY A 660 10.84 16.02 4.04
CA GLY A 660 11.55 16.57 5.20
C GLY A 660 10.63 17.17 6.26
N PRO A 661 11.14 17.39 7.50
CA PRO A 661 10.36 17.97 8.59
C PRO A 661 10.03 19.44 8.34
N ALA A 662 8.76 19.82 8.57
CA ALA A 662 8.31 21.20 8.49
C ALA A 662 7.18 21.53 9.49
N PRO A 663 7.33 21.20 10.80
CA PRO A 663 6.27 21.40 11.78
C PRO A 663 5.84 22.87 11.96
N TRP A 664 6.63 23.82 11.51
CA TRP A 664 6.38 25.26 11.61
C TRP A 664 5.43 25.80 10.53
N VAL A 665 5.09 25.03 9.50
CA VAL A 665 4.26 25.50 8.40
C VAL A 665 2.81 25.63 8.85
N ASN A 666 2.25 26.86 8.68
CA ASN A 666 0.87 27.17 9.06
C ASN A 666 0.21 28.25 8.19
N ASN A 667 0.75 28.51 7.00
CA ASN A 667 0.33 29.59 6.10
C ASN A 667 -0.23 29.12 4.75
N LEU A 668 -0.49 27.83 4.61
CA LEU A 668 -1.10 27.24 3.40
C LEU A 668 -2.62 27.41 3.43
N THR A 669 -3.21 27.39 2.26
CA THR A 669 -4.67 27.40 2.06
C THR A 669 -5.05 26.17 1.21
N PRO A 670 -6.03 25.39 1.67
CA PRO A 670 -6.79 25.48 2.93
C PRO A 670 -5.95 25.22 4.19
N ALA A 671 -6.42 25.75 5.32
CA ALA A 671 -5.67 25.71 6.59
C ALA A 671 -5.39 24.29 7.10
N ASP A 672 -6.25 23.33 6.79
CA ASP A 672 -6.16 21.93 7.19
C ASP A 672 -5.17 21.10 6.34
N THR A 673 -4.39 21.77 5.47
CA THR A 673 -3.22 21.18 4.78
C THR A 673 -1.90 21.49 5.50
N ASN A 674 -1.93 22.32 6.54
CA ASN A 674 -0.72 22.71 7.27
C ASN A 674 -0.31 21.67 8.31
N PRO A 675 0.97 21.35 8.48
CA PRO A 675 1.47 20.57 9.62
C PRO A 675 0.99 21.10 10.98
N PHE A 676 1.00 22.43 11.16
CA PHE A 676 0.52 23.08 12.40
C PHE A 676 -0.94 22.70 12.73
N TYR A 677 -1.80 22.57 11.73
CA TYR A 677 -3.20 22.16 11.94
C TYR A 677 -3.32 20.84 12.69
N PHE A 678 -2.43 19.88 12.42
CA PHE A 678 -2.51 18.55 13.01
C PHE A 678 -1.92 18.48 14.41
N HIS A 679 -0.81 19.17 14.67
CA HIS A 679 -0.18 19.09 16.00
C HIS A 679 -0.59 20.20 16.96
N LYS A 680 -1.06 21.34 16.49
CA LYS A 680 -1.54 22.51 17.28
C LYS A 680 -0.66 22.85 18.50
N ALA A 681 0.66 22.73 18.36
CA ALA A 681 1.62 22.99 19.42
C ALA A 681 1.64 24.48 19.78
N ASP A 682 1.49 24.79 21.05
CA ASP A 682 1.66 26.14 21.61
C ASP A 682 2.40 26.08 22.95
N ALA A 683 2.50 27.22 23.65
CA ALA A 683 3.20 27.28 24.94
C ALA A 683 2.59 26.33 26.00
N THR A 684 1.34 25.92 25.88
CA THR A 684 0.61 25.14 26.88
C THR A 684 0.55 23.63 26.59
N GLY A 685 0.68 23.21 25.31
CA GLY A 685 0.58 21.79 24.97
C GLY A 685 0.62 21.52 23.46
N ILE A 686 0.37 20.27 23.11
CA ILE A 686 0.49 19.71 21.76
C ILE A 686 -0.61 18.66 21.52
N GLY A 687 -0.95 18.42 20.24
CA GLY A 687 -1.96 17.44 19.83
C GLY A 687 -3.31 18.06 19.49
N PHE A 688 -4.09 17.33 18.70
CA PHE A 688 -5.43 17.76 18.27
C PHE A 688 -6.49 17.13 19.17
N ASP A 689 -7.35 17.94 19.79
CA ASP A 689 -8.47 17.42 20.56
C ASP A 689 -9.62 17.01 19.64
N ARG A 690 -9.74 15.70 19.43
CA ARG A 690 -10.79 15.03 18.66
C ARG A 690 -11.81 14.32 19.56
N THR A 691 -11.73 14.50 20.88
CA THR A 691 -12.71 14.01 21.84
C THR A 691 -13.99 14.86 21.79
N SER A 692 -14.96 14.51 22.64
CA SER A 692 -16.21 15.27 22.78
C SER A 692 -16.02 16.72 23.25
N ALA A 693 -14.86 17.07 23.78
CA ALA A 693 -14.50 18.43 24.16
C ALA A 693 -13.95 19.27 22.99
N GLY A 694 -13.51 18.62 21.91
CA GLY A 694 -12.95 19.23 20.72
C GLY A 694 -13.83 19.02 19.48
N SER A 695 -13.25 18.48 18.39
CA SER A 695 -13.99 18.24 17.13
C SER A 695 -15.00 17.10 17.21
N ASN A 696 -14.90 16.25 18.24
CA ASN A 696 -15.72 15.05 18.43
C ASN A 696 -15.64 14.02 17.29
N THR A 697 -14.61 14.05 16.47
CA THR A 697 -14.45 13.13 15.34
C THR A 697 -14.28 11.68 15.80
N VAL A 698 -13.82 11.47 17.04
CA VAL A 698 -13.75 10.13 17.66
C VAL A 698 -15.11 9.42 17.68
N ALA A 699 -16.23 10.16 17.74
CA ALA A 699 -17.59 9.60 17.71
C ALA A 699 -17.97 8.93 16.39
N GLN A 700 -17.16 9.08 15.36
CA GLN A 700 -17.38 8.38 14.06
C GLN A 700 -16.99 6.88 14.11
N TYR A 701 -16.26 6.46 15.14
CA TYR A 701 -15.99 5.04 15.40
C TYR A 701 -17.14 4.39 16.17
N ALA A 702 -17.22 3.06 16.14
CA ALA A 702 -18.12 2.32 17.01
C ALA A 702 -17.84 2.66 18.49
N SER A 703 -18.87 2.63 19.34
CA SER A 703 -18.82 3.15 20.71
C SER A 703 -17.63 2.62 21.54
N THR A 704 -17.30 1.33 21.42
CA THR A 704 -16.15 0.72 22.10
C THR A 704 -14.83 1.35 21.69
N VAL A 705 -14.63 1.56 20.37
CA VAL A 705 -13.44 2.18 19.81
C VAL A 705 -13.40 3.67 20.14
N ALA A 706 -14.55 4.35 20.01
CA ALA A 706 -14.69 5.77 20.36
C ALA A 706 -14.33 6.02 21.84
N THR A 707 -14.79 5.16 22.76
CA THR A 707 -14.42 5.21 24.16
C THR A 707 -12.92 4.99 24.37
N LYS A 708 -12.34 3.99 23.71
CA LYS A 708 -10.90 3.68 23.79
C LYS A 708 -10.05 4.88 23.35
N PHE A 709 -10.36 5.52 22.23
CA PHE A 709 -9.59 6.64 21.70
C PHE A 709 -9.92 7.98 22.38
N GLY A 710 -11.16 8.15 22.84
CA GLY A 710 -11.63 9.37 23.49
C GLY A 710 -11.23 9.50 24.97
N THR A 711 -10.81 8.42 25.63
CA THR A 711 -10.48 8.41 27.06
C THR A 711 -8.97 8.40 27.27
N ARG A 712 -8.45 9.34 28.09
CA ARG A 712 -7.00 9.52 28.33
C ARG A 712 -6.30 8.29 28.89
N SER A 713 -6.97 7.50 29.72
CA SER A 713 -6.40 6.28 30.33
C SER A 713 -6.43 5.05 29.44
N THR A 714 -7.13 5.09 28.30
CA THR A 714 -7.30 3.92 27.42
C THR A 714 -6.80 4.14 26.00
N VAL A 715 -6.58 5.40 25.60
CA VAL A 715 -5.98 5.70 24.28
C VAL A 715 -4.56 5.13 24.24
N PRO A 716 -4.21 4.33 23.21
CA PRO A 716 -2.83 3.88 23.04
C PRO A 716 -1.88 5.08 22.82
N ASP A 717 -0.69 5.01 23.42
CA ASP A 717 0.31 6.07 23.29
C ASP A 717 0.55 6.48 21.83
N ASP A 718 0.61 5.50 20.93
CA ASP A 718 0.88 5.71 19.51
C ASP A 718 -0.22 6.50 18.77
N PHE A 719 -1.39 6.70 19.41
CA PHE A 719 -2.50 7.50 18.88
C PHE A 719 -2.88 8.67 19.78
N LEU A 720 -2.09 8.92 20.85
CA LEU A 720 -2.43 9.91 21.86
C LEU A 720 -2.64 11.30 21.26
N LEU A 721 -1.63 11.86 20.62
CA LEU A 721 -1.68 13.23 20.08
C LEU A 721 -2.51 13.34 18.79
N PHE A 722 -2.84 12.20 18.19
CA PHE A 722 -3.82 12.14 17.11
C PHE A 722 -5.24 12.47 17.60
N PHE A 723 -5.63 11.90 18.73
CA PHE A 723 -7.00 12.06 19.25
C PHE A 723 -7.13 13.09 20.37
N GLN A 724 -6.06 13.41 21.09
CA GLN A 724 -6.13 14.21 22.29
C GLN A 724 -5.02 15.26 22.35
N ARG A 725 -5.42 16.44 22.85
CA ARG A 725 -4.43 17.45 23.22
C ARG A 725 -3.87 17.14 24.61
N ALA A 726 -2.56 17.30 24.80
CA ALA A 726 -1.87 17.09 26.05
C ALA A 726 -1.03 18.32 26.43
N LYS A 727 -0.90 18.61 27.72
CA LYS A 727 0.06 19.62 28.21
C LYS A 727 1.47 19.03 28.13
N TRP A 728 2.47 19.88 27.96
CA TRP A 728 3.86 19.45 27.85
C TRP A 728 4.36 18.67 29.08
N ASP A 729 3.85 19.01 30.29
CA ASP A 729 4.22 18.40 31.56
C ASP A 729 3.28 17.26 32.00
N ASP A 730 2.22 16.96 31.22
CA ASP A 730 1.37 15.81 31.51
C ASP A 730 2.19 14.52 31.47
N ILE A 731 2.04 13.70 32.51
CA ILE A 731 2.77 12.44 32.63
C ILE A 731 2.08 11.36 31.79
N LEU A 732 2.84 10.69 30.95
CA LEU A 732 2.39 9.53 30.21
C LEU A 732 2.46 8.30 31.12
N PRO A 733 1.31 7.66 31.45
CA PRO A 733 1.28 6.58 32.44
C PRO A 733 2.15 5.37 32.09
N SER A 734 2.26 5.07 30.79
CA SER A 734 3.03 3.92 30.29
C SER A 734 4.54 4.03 30.52
N SER A 735 5.10 5.25 30.46
CA SER A 735 6.54 5.47 30.56
C SER A 735 6.96 6.25 31.82
N GLY A 736 6.00 6.93 32.48
CA GLY A 736 6.29 7.83 33.60
C GLY A 736 7.00 9.12 33.20
N ARG A 737 7.14 9.42 31.89
CA ARG A 737 7.74 10.65 31.39
C ARG A 737 6.69 11.70 31.12
N SER A 738 7.07 12.98 31.23
CA SER A 738 6.23 14.05 30.68
C SER A 738 6.14 13.93 29.15
N ILE A 739 5.10 14.53 28.56
CA ILE A 739 4.92 14.54 27.09
C ILE A 739 6.17 15.10 26.41
N TRP A 740 6.76 16.19 26.94
CA TRP A 740 8.01 16.72 26.41
C TRP A 740 9.16 15.70 26.47
N ASN A 741 9.38 15.07 27.62
CA ASN A 741 10.43 14.10 27.78
C ASN A 741 10.20 12.83 26.97
N GLU A 742 8.96 12.41 26.76
CA GLU A 742 8.62 11.28 25.91
C GLU A 742 8.90 11.58 24.42
N LEU A 743 8.57 12.78 23.95
CA LEU A 743 8.90 13.20 22.57
C LEU A 743 10.40 13.19 22.35
N VAL A 744 11.19 13.79 23.26
CA VAL A 744 12.65 13.78 23.18
C VAL A 744 13.19 12.34 23.16
N TYR A 745 12.66 11.48 24.04
CA TYR A 745 13.03 10.06 24.09
C TYR A 745 12.73 9.36 22.77
N ARG A 746 11.50 9.48 22.24
CA ARG A 746 11.09 8.79 21.01
C ARG A 746 11.89 9.25 19.80
N TYR A 747 12.03 10.57 19.60
CA TYR A 747 12.85 11.12 18.53
C TYR A 747 14.30 10.61 18.59
N SER A 748 14.90 10.57 19.78
CA SER A 748 16.26 10.08 19.97
C SER A 748 16.36 8.58 19.76
N ALA A 749 15.45 7.79 20.33
CA ALA A 749 15.39 6.35 20.15
C ALA A 749 15.22 5.95 18.67
N GLY A 750 14.45 6.74 17.88
CA GLY A 750 14.32 6.54 16.44
C GLY A 750 15.66 6.66 15.72
N VAL A 751 16.44 7.70 16.03
CA VAL A 751 17.82 7.88 15.48
C VAL A 751 18.72 6.73 15.87
N ASP A 752 18.75 6.36 17.16
CA ASP A 752 19.60 5.27 17.67
C ASP A 752 19.24 3.92 17.04
N SER A 753 17.96 3.73 16.74
CA SER A 753 17.47 2.51 16.07
C SER A 753 17.96 2.42 14.62
N VAL A 754 18.06 3.54 13.90
CA VAL A 754 18.67 3.56 12.56
C VAL A 754 20.17 3.25 12.65
N GLN A 755 20.87 3.79 13.65
CA GLN A 755 22.28 3.41 13.90
C GLN A 755 22.40 1.91 14.22
N THR A 756 21.44 1.34 14.96
CA THR A 756 21.40 -0.11 15.23
C THR A 756 21.26 -0.90 13.93
N MET A 757 20.39 -0.51 13.01
CA MET A 757 20.28 -1.15 11.69
C MET A 757 21.61 -1.05 10.91
N ARG A 758 22.28 0.10 10.94
CA ARG A 758 23.61 0.28 10.34
C ARG A 758 24.66 -0.66 10.93
N ASN A 759 24.59 -0.94 12.22
CA ASN A 759 25.51 -1.85 12.91
C ASN A 759 25.17 -3.33 12.65
N GLN A 760 23.90 -3.64 12.36
CA GLN A 760 23.45 -5.02 12.03
C GLN A 760 23.76 -5.39 10.57
N TRP A 761 23.65 -4.46 9.63
CA TRP A 761 23.82 -4.76 8.20
C TRP A 761 25.19 -5.40 7.85
N PRO A 762 26.32 -5.01 8.44
CA PRO A 762 27.60 -5.69 8.20
C PRO A 762 27.65 -7.18 8.51
N MET A 763 26.71 -7.72 9.30
CA MET A 763 26.63 -9.17 9.58
C MET A 763 26.36 -10.00 8.32
N VAL A 764 25.78 -9.42 7.27
CA VAL A 764 25.50 -10.11 6.01
C VAL A 764 26.58 -9.96 4.95
N MET A 765 27.66 -9.24 5.26
CA MET A 765 28.78 -8.99 4.34
C MET A 765 29.40 -10.33 3.88
N GLY A 766 29.64 -10.45 2.55
CA GLY A 766 30.18 -11.64 1.92
C GLY A 766 29.20 -12.82 1.82
N ARG A 767 28.00 -12.71 2.42
CA ARG A 767 26.91 -13.73 2.31
C ARG A 767 25.86 -13.37 1.27
N ILE A 768 25.85 -12.12 0.87
CA ILE A 768 25.09 -11.57 -0.26
C ILE A 768 26.07 -10.87 -1.20
N ASP A 769 25.62 -10.51 -2.39
CA ASP A 769 26.46 -9.81 -3.38
C ASP A 769 26.84 -8.40 -2.93
N ASN A 770 27.99 -7.92 -3.43
CA ASN A 770 28.53 -6.64 -3.01
C ASN A 770 27.70 -5.45 -3.45
N LYS A 771 27.06 -5.54 -4.64
CA LYS A 771 26.27 -4.43 -5.15
C LYS A 771 25.09 -4.13 -4.25
N ARG A 772 24.22 -5.11 -3.97
CA ARG A 772 23.06 -4.91 -3.10
C ARG A 772 23.48 -4.62 -1.65
N TYR A 773 24.57 -5.21 -1.18
CA TYR A 773 25.14 -4.88 0.13
C TYR A 773 25.48 -3.39 0.24
N ASN A 774 26.21 -2.85 -0.75
CA ASN A 774 26.65 -1.46 -0.75
C ASN A 774 25.50 -0.48 -0.96
N ASP A 775 24.53 -0.82 -1.83
CA ASP A 775 23.33 -0.01 -2.07
C ASP A 775 22.57 0.19 -0.74
N VAL A 776 22.29 -0.89 0.00
CA VAL A 776 21.59 -0.82 1.28
C VAL A 776 22.40 -0.08 2.35
N ALA A 777 23.71 -0.33 2.44
CA ALA A 777 24.60 0.36 3.38
C ALA A 777 24.56 1.88 3.15
N SER A 778 24.56 2.30 1.89
CA SER A 778 24.47 3.72 1.50
C SER A 778 23.13 4.35 1.89
N PHE A 779 22.02 3.65 1.64
CA PHE A 779 20.69 4.13 2.03
C PHE A 779 20.53 4.21 3.56
N LEU A 780 21.02 3.24 4.31
CA LEU A 780 21.00 3.28 5.78
C LEU A 780 21.85 4.44 6.33
N GLN A 781 22.95 4.79 5.67
CA GLN A 781 23.73 5.95 6.04
C GLN A 781 22.95 7.25 5.82
N ILE A 782 22.31 7.41 4.67
CA ILE A 782 21.46 8.57 4.38
C ILE A 782 20.31 8.66 5.40
N GLN A 783 19.59 7.56 5.61
CA GLN A 783 18.48 7.49 6.57
C GLN A 783 18.93 7.91 7.99
N HIS A 784 20.13 7.52 8.42
CA HIS A 784 20.65 7.94 9.73
C HIS A 784 20.87 9.45 9.83
N TYR A 785 21.43 10.07 8.77
CA TYR A 785 21.57 11.53 8.73
C TYR A 785 20.19 12.22 8.75
N GLU A 786 19.25 11.73 7.98
CA GLU A 786 17.93 12.32 7.85
C GLU A 786 17.07 12.08 9.11
N ALA A 787 17.20 10.95 9.79
CA ALA A 787 16.58 10.73 11.09
C ALA A 787 17.05 11.76 12.15
N ARG A 788 18.32 12.13 12.13
CA ARG A 788 18.86 13.19 13.01
C ARG A 788 18.31 14.57 12.62
N TRP A 789 18.23 14.87 11.32
CA TRP A 789 17.60 16.08 10.83
C TRP A 789 16.15 16.20 11.29
N TRP A 790 15.35 15.14 11.13
CA TRP A 790 13.99 15.07 11.59
C TRP A 790 13.88 15.35 13.09
N ARG A 791 14.64 14.63 13.90
CA ARG A 791 14.71 14.83 15.36
C ARG A 791 15.04 16.29 15.70
N ASP A 792 16.14 16.78 15.17
CA ASP A 792 16.68 18.08 15.56
C ASP A 792 15.76 19.23 15.11
N ALA A 793 15.21 19.17 13.92
CA ALA A 793 14.29 20.18 13.41
C ALA A 793 12.98 20.23 14.22
N CYS A 794 12.38 19.08 14.50
CA CYS A 794 11.15 19.01 15.28
C CYS A 794 11.36 19.45 16.72
N LEU A 795 12.41 18.96 17.39
CA LEU A 795 12.70 19.34 18.77
C LEU A 795 13.07 20.83 18.89
N GLN A 796 13.84 21.38 17.94
CA GLN A 796 14.17 22.81 17.93
C GLN A 796 12.93 23.68 17.76
N TYR A 797 11.99 23.24 16.90
CA TYR A 797 10.71 23.94 16.76
C TYR A 797 9.89 23.88 18.06
N PHE A 798 9.70 22.70 18.65
CA PHE A 798 8.92 22.58 19.89
C PHE A 798 9.56 23.33 21.06
N MET A 799 10.88 23.33 21.23
CA MET A 799 11.60 24.15 22.21
C MET A 799 11.34 25.66 21.99
N SER A 800 11.24 26.10 20.74
CA SER A 800 10.93 27.50 20.44
C SER A 800 9.52 27.90 20.88
N VAL A 801 8.60 26.94 20.92
CA VAL A 801 7.19 27.12 21.27
C VAL A 801 6.95 26.96 22.79
N ASN A 802 7.40 25.84 23.38
CA ASN A 802 7.10 25.48 24.76
C ASN A 802 8.12 26.03 25.78
N LYS A 803 9.27 26.53 25.34
CA LYS A 803 10.36 27.06 26.17
C LYS A 803 11.02 26.04 27.10
N HIS A 804 10.77 24.75 26.91
CA HIS A 804 11.47 23.70 27.66
C HIS A 804 12.91 23.57 27.18
N THR A 805 13.78 23.10 28.06
CA THR A 805 15.15 22.69 27.73
C THR A 805 15.22 21.19 27.47
N MET A 806 16.27 20.75 26.83
CA MET A 806 16.53 19.32 26.66
C MET A 806 16.67 18.66 28.01
N PRO A 807 16.05 17.48 28.24
CA PRO A 807 16.26 16.69 29.44
C PRO A 807 17.73 16.25 29.60
N SER A 808 18.16 16.01 30.84
CA SER A 808 19.49 15.49 31.11
C SER A 808 19.76 14.18 30.34
N GLY A 809 20.95 14.07 29.76
CA GLY A 809 21.35 12.90 28.96
C GLY A 809 21.06 13.02 27.46
N TYR A 810 20.40 14.07 27.01
CA TYR A 810 20.13 14.33 25.59
C TYR A 810 20.88 15.57 25.10
N SER A 811 21.57 15.44 23.97
CA SER A 811 22.20 16.59 23.33
C SER A 811 21.16 17.53 22.71
N PRO A 812 21.32 18.84 22.82
CA PRO A 812 20.45 19.79 22.14
C PRO A 812 20.61 19.65 20.60
N PRO A 813 19.60 20.10 19.81
CA PRO A 813 19.72 20.21 18.37
C PRO A 813 20.97 20.98 17.95
N ALA A 814 21.67 20.50 16.94
CA ALA A 814 22.99 21.03 16.54
C ALA A 814 22.90 22.44 15.94
N GLN A 815 21.76 22.83 15.35
CA GLN A 815 21.59 24.09 14.63
C GLN A 815 20.38 24.88 15.13
N SER A 816 20.29 26.13 14.72
CA SER A 816 19.16 27.00 15.03
C SER A 816 17.89 26.59 14.26
N LEU A 817 16.72 26.99 14.75
CA LEU A 817 15.46 26.80 14.03
C LEU A 817 15.50 27.41 12.61
N SER A 818 16.06 28.62 12.48
CA SER A 818 16.18 29.29 11.18
C SER A 818 17.03 28.51 10.17
N TYR A 819 18.03 27.78 10.64
CA TYR A 819 18.81 26.88 9.80
C TYR A 819 17.91 25.77 9.23
N TYR A 820 17.14 25.07 10.09
CA TYR A 820 16.26 23.97 9.64
C TYR A 820 15.13 24.48 8.74
N MET A 821 14.58 25.67 9.03
CA MET A 821 13.55 26.30 8.18
C MET A 821 14.09 26.73 6.81
N GLY A 822 15.39 26.97 6.70
CA GLY A 822 16.05 27.31 5.44
C GLY A 822 16.41 26.11 4.55
N LEU A 823 16.26 24.90 5.05
CA LEU A 823 16.48 23.67 4.25
C LEU A 823 15.25 23.44 3.37
N THR A 824 15.47 23.40 2.06
CA THR A 824 14.39 23.22 1.07
C THR A 824 14.58 21.91 0.33
N CYS A 825 13.49 21.15 0.22
CA CYS A 825 13.40 20.01 -0.66
C CYS A 825 12.76 20.43 -1.98
N PRO A 826 13.09 19.82 -3.12
CA PRO A 826 12.40 20.08 -4.38
C PRO A 826 10.90 19.77 -4.24
N SER A 827 10.08 20.63 -4.84
CA SER A 827 8.63 20.37 -4.96
C SER A 827 8.28 19.33 -6.02
N ASP A 828 9.28 18.86 -6.75
CA ASP A 828 9.12 17.97 -7.89
C ASP A 828 9.23 16.51 -7.40
N ALA A 829 8.11 15.80 -7.43
CA ALA A 829 8.00 14.39 -7.06
C ALA A 829 8.89 13.47 -7.91
N THR A 830 9.40 13.95 -9.05
CA THR A 830 10.36 13.22 -9.88
C THR A 830 11.81 13.32 -9.34
N LYS A 831 12.04 14.15 -8.33
CA LYS A 831 13.33 14.30 -7.67
C LYS A 831 13.27 13.66 -6.29
N PRO A 832 13.74 12.44 -6.17
CA PRO A 832 13.51 11.60 -4.99
C PRO A 832 14.24 12.03 -3.72
N ARG A 833 14.96 13.17 -3.70
CA ARG A 833 15.81 13.55 -2.54
C ARG A 833 15.92 15.04 -2.37
N CYS A 834 15.97 15.49 -1.12
CA CYS A 834 16.36 16.85 -0.78
C CYS A 834 17.82 17.12 -1.21
N PRO A 835 18.10 17.96 -2.20
CA PRO A 835 19.45 18.22 -2.66
C PRO A 835 20.38 18.76 -1.57
N ALA A 836 19.83 19.53 -0.64
CA ALA A 836 20.57 20.09 0.48
C ALA A 836 21.16 19.03 1.44
N ILE A 837 20.58 17.81 1.44
CA ILE A 837 20.97 16.72 2.35
C ILE A 837 21.78 15.67 1.61
N ASN A 838 21.47 15.46 0.33
CA ASN A 838 22.09 14.39 -0.46
C ASN A 838 23.33 14.79 -1.25
N THR A 839 23.61 16.10 -1.44
CA THR A 839 24.73 16.58 -2.26
C THR A 839 26.01 16.89 -1.49
N GLY A 840 26.13 16.44 -0.23
CA GLY A 840 27.29 16.73 0.57
C GLY A 840 27.36 18.18 1.05
N ASN A 841 26.31 18.96 0.80
CA ASN A 841 26.10 20.19 1.58
C ASN A 841 25.72 19.69 2.98
N PRO A 842 26.54 19.90 3.99
CA PRO A 842 26.45 19.14 5.20
C PRO A 842 25.08 19.33 5.78
N SER A 843 24.30 18.28 5.79
CA SER A 843 23.58 18.03 7.02
C SER A 843 24.52 18.49 8.12
N PRO A 844 24.14 19.45 8.96
CA PRO A 844 25.06 20.13 9.87
C PRO A 844 25.88 19.08 10.56
N ALA A 845 27.18 19.32 10.62
CA ALA A 845 28.22 18.45 11.11
C ALA A 845 27.72 17.45 12.14
N ILE A 846 27.06 16.43 11.65
CA ILE A 846 26.72 15.28 12.40
C ILE A 846 27.86 14.33 12.08
N THR A 847 28.95 14.54 12.79
CA THR A 847 30.06 13.58 12.85
C THR A 847 29.45 12.22 13.18
N PRO A 848 29.91 11.16 12.48
CA PRO A 848 29.42 9.81 12.70
C PRO A 848 29.46 9.38 14.15
#